data_d180553da61f84f93e1cd1d48f92aa88
#
_entry.id   d180553da61f84f93e1cd1d48f92aa88
#
_cell.length_a   1.000
_cell.length_b   1.000
_cell.length_c   1.000
_cell.angle_alpha   90.00
_cell.angle_beta   90.00
_cell.angle_gamma   90.00
#
_symmetry.space_group_name_H-M   'P 1'
#
loop_
_entity.id
_entity.type
_entity.pdbx_description
1 polymer ?
#
loop_
_entity_poly.entity_id
_entity_poly.type
_entity_poly.pdbx_seq_one_letter_code
_entity_poly.pdbx_strand_id
1 'polypeptide(L)'
;MRILFEEHQYNYTKDVGETIKEIFPLGDVDRKVSVSYVGYFYSPELKDCVFILPKVLLCDRTILIEGHSQTIEVLSDVKPLKGDKEYITPEDIITPKGQNAYLTEEYKKFIYEFSVWIYRALRVFKKTNPGTKAIYERQLPQSGRGKRHEANTYLDIVLSLIKFNQENQDFFLFTIKNLHAGMNKINWTRTLSKSQCFIQKGTPIYLNPVNKKRIVNFDEELFVIFFSILAYLNDKYGFRTPINFRYELLSKQRFDQYLKGYGMLRLRQIRYKYFSDRALRLWDICFAFFDSAYKLAVNADQKEFLLAKSFEHVFEGMIDNLIGTPHQQIPKGLADQKDGKRVDHMYAYDALIQNDEDTKKEEIYYIGDSKYYKAGNKLDSNSVYKQYTYARNVIQWNINLFLNDDKELTEEVKEDRKNDAFKTIRIRREEEDNVAEGYNIIPNFFLSAFVYPDRRYVAKENIKGHPYMENGEVVLDDKGKTRPKTYISYQFPNRLFDRDTLILSHYDVNFLYVLYLYARQKAGEKARWKNAVRQKFRDEIRKVVEEKFDIYAMLPHDGEDVAKDYISQNFQRVLGKIFTPYNNEEIYSLALSKEERFRNENKELKDELGKYFYITDAPIAIGTDPSDVLYAMKNEKGITHIKHKKGILIGLVPDDAHWKWIESQGKY
;
A
#
# COMPACT_ATOMS: atom_id res chain seq x y z
N MET A 1 -7.82 -15.29 22.96
CA MET A 1 -7.35 -14.05 22.31
C MET A 1 -8.30 -12.93 22.68
N ARG A 2 -7.81 -11.85 23.27
CA ARG A 2 -8.58 -10.65 23.60
C ARG A 2 -8.33 -9.57 22.56
N ILE A 3 -9.31 -8.69 22.35
CA ILE A 3 -9.26 -7.66 21.30
C ILE A 3 -9.60 -6.32 21.90
N LEU A 4 -8.74 -5.33 21.64
CA LEU A 4 -8.97 -3.91 21.90
C LEU A 4 -8.86 -3.14 20.59
N PHE A 5 -9.37 -1.91 20.58
CA PHE A 5 -9.27 -1.00 19.44
C PHE A 5 -8.57 0.29 19.82
N GLU A 6 -7.76 0.79 18.91
CA GLU A 6 -7.04 2.05 19.05
C GLU A 6 -8.02 3.22 19.21
N GLU A 7 -7.70 4.14 20.12
CA GLU A 7 -8.44 5.37 20.43
C GLU A 7 -9.90 5.19 20.89
N HIS A 8 -10.40 3.97 21.01
CA HIS A 8 -11.72 3.75 21.56
C HIS A 8 -11.75 4.08 23.05
N GLN A 9 -12.81 4.77 23.50
CA GLN A 9 -13.04 5.16 24.88
C GLN A 9 -13.79 4.06 25.63
N TYR A 10 -13.02 3.12 26.20
CA TYR A 10 -13.60 2.04 27.00
C TYR A 10 -14.14 2.53 28.34
N ASN A 11 -15.33 2.10 28.71
CA ASN A 11 -15.76 2.19 30.10
C ASN A 11 -14.93 1.23 30.95
N TYR A 12 -14.45 1.69 32.10
CA TYR A 12 -13.65 0.85 32.99
C TYR A 12 -14.50 -0.29 33.56
N THR A 13 -14.25 -1.49 33.08
CA THR A 13 -14.81 -2.73 33.59
C THR A 13 -13.69 -3.64 34.08
N LYS A 14 -14.01 -4.69 34.82
CA LYS A 14 -13.01 -5.69 35.24
C LYS A 14 -12.27 -6.26 34.02
N ASP A 15 -12.98 -6.63 32.95
CA ASP A 15 -12.38 -7.21 31.75
C ASP A 15 -11.45 -6.23 31.02
N VAL A 16 -11.81 -4.95 30.95
CA VAL A 16 -10.96 -3.89 30.39
C VAL A 16 -9.75 -3.67 31.29
N GLY A 17 -9.95 -3.49 32.59
CA GLY A 17 -8.88 -3.25 33.54
C GLY A 17 -7.88 -4.39 33.59
N GLU A 18 -8.32 -5.64 33.66
CA GLU A 18 -7.45 -6.82 33.59
C GLU A 18 -6.67 -6.89 32.29
N THR A 19 -7.27 -6.44 31.18
CA THR A 19 -6.63 -6.51 29.86
C THR A 19 -5.54 -5.46 29.68
N ILE A 20 -5.72 -4.24 30.20
CA ILE A 20 -4.80 -3.10 29.97
C ILE A 20 -3.82 -2.84 31.11
N LYS A 21 -4.10 -3.30 32.33
CA LYS A 21 -3.32 -3.03 33.53
C LYS A 21 -1.80 -3.27 33.42
N GLU A 22 -1.41 -4.23 32.60
CA GLU A 22 -0.01 -4.59 32.43
C GLU A 22 0.74 -3.69 31.48
N ILE A 23 0.04 -3.08 30.52
CA ILE A 23 0.68 -2.21 29.49
C ILE A 23 0.78 -0.79 30.03
N PHE A 24 -0.27 -0.34 30.72
CA PHE A 24 -0.38 1.03 31.20
C PHE A 24 -0.48 1.00 32.72
N PRO A 25 0.50 1.62 33.43
CA PRO A 25 0.30 1.91 34.82
C PRO A 25 -0.92 2.82 34.93
N LEU A 26 -2.02 2.25 35.42
CA LEU A 26 -3.24 3.00 35.69
C LEU A 26 -2.94 3.91 36.88
N GLY A 27 -2.80 5.20 36.66
CA GLY A 27 -3.02 6.21 37.69
C GLY A 27 -4.50 6.21 38.10
N ASP A 28 -4.87 6.96 39.09
CA ASP A 28 -6.24 7.06 39.60
C ASP A 28 -7.26 7.19 38.47
N VAL A 29 -8.17 6.23 38.38
CA VAL A 29 -8.97 5.92 37.21
C VAL A 29 -10.20 6.82 37.16
N ASP A 30 -10.17 7.82 36.35
CA ASP A 30 -11.40 8.41 35.82
C ASP A 30 -12.01 7.45 34.79
N ARG A 31 -13.25 7.12 34.98
CA ARG A 31 -14.17 6.14 34.40
C ARG A 31 -14.04 5.73 32.92
N LYS A 32 -13.15 6.32 32.14
CA LYS A 32 -12.91 5.99 30.71
C LYS A 32 -11.42 5.80 30.43
N VAL A 33 -11.10 4.74 29.67
CA VAL A 33 -9.73 4.39 29.30
C VAL A 33 -9.63 4.27 27.79
N SER A 34 -8.64 4.94 27.19
CA SER A 34 -8.35 4.86 25.75
C SER A 34 -6.95 4.29 25.52
N VAL A 35 -6.77 3.52 24.46
CA VAL A 35 -5.52 2.86 24.11
C VAL A 35 -4.95 3.49 22.83
N SER A 36 -3.81 4.17 22.91
CA SER A 36 -3.16 4.85 21.77
C SER A 36 -2.09 3.97 21.10
N TYR A 37 -2.30 2.66 21.05
CA TYR A 37 -1.37 1.71 20.47
C TYR A 37 -2.09 0.75 19.52
N VAL A 38 -1.35 0.25 18.54
CA VAL A 38 -1.78 -0.84 17.66
C VAL A 38 -0.73 -1.95 17.69
N GLY A 39 -1.15 -3.19 17.78
CA GLY A 39 -0.25 -4.33 17.72
C GLY A 39 -0.63 -5.48 18.62
N TYR A 40 0.39 -6.12 19.20
CA TYR A 40 0.30 -7.36 19.91
C TYR A 40 1.05 -7.28 21.23
N PHE A 41 0.46 -7.87 22.29
CA PHE A 41 1.18 -8.20 23.50
C PHE A 41 0.64 -9.49 24.14
N TYR A 42 1.50 -10.17 24.89
CA TYR A 42 1.11 -11.32 25.70
C TYR A 42 0.98 -10.87 27.14
N SER A 43 -0.18 -11.16 27.76
CA SER A 43 -0.44 -10.92 29.19
C SER A 43 -0.15 -12.19 30.00
N PRO A 44 0.88 -12.21 30.87
CA PRO A 44 1.16 -13.32 31.76
C PRO A 44 0.05 -13.57 32.78
N GLU A 45 -0.61 -12.53 33.27
CA GLU A 45 -1.72 -12.62 34.21
C GLU A 45 -2.94 -13.31 33.59
N LEU A 46 -3.31 -12.89 32.39
CA LEU A 46 -4.43 -13.47 31.65
C LEU A 46 -4.07 -14.79 30.96
N LYS A 47 -2.77 -15.10 30.85
CA LYS A 47 -2.23 -16.23 30.08
C LYS A 47 -2.77 -16.25 28.64
N ASP A 48 -2.96 -15.06 28.07
CA ASP A 48 -3.59 -14.87 26.77
C ASP A 48 -2.90 -13.78 25.93
N CYS A 49 -3.11 -13.87 24.61
CA CYS A 49 -2.68 -12.86 23.67
C CYS A 49 -3.73 -11.74 23.61
N VAL A 50 -3.26 -10.50 23.61
CA VAL A 50 -4.08 -9.33 23.40
C VAL A 50 -3.64 -8.65 22.11
N PHE A 51 -4.58 -8.36 21.23
CA PHE A 51 -4.38 -7.56 20.05
C PHE A 51 -5.09 -6.23 20.19
N ILE A 52 -4.41 -5.16 19.82
CA ILE A 52 -4.98 -3.83 19.69
C ILE A 52 -5.08 -3.54 18.20
N LEU A 53 -6.30 -3.41 17.72
CA LEU A 53 -6.60 -3.24 16.30
C LEU A 53 -6.72 -1.77 15.89
N PRO A 54 -6.42 -1.43 14.65
CA PRO A 54 -6.54 -0.09 14.11
C PRO A 54 -7.95 0.45 14.15
N LYS A 55 -8.09 1.75 14.46
CA LYS A 55 -9.37 2.49 14.48
C LYS A 55 -10.12 2.51 13.15
N VAL A 56 -9.47 2.20 12.04
CA VAL A 56 -10.09 2.13 10.70
C VAL A 56 -11.23 1.09 10.62
N LEU A 57 -11.29 0.14 11.54
CA LEU A 57 -12.39 -0.83 11.67
C LEU A 57 -13.59 -0.29 12.44
N LEU A 58 -13.51 0.90 12.99
CA LEU A 58 -14.57 1.56 13.75
C LEU A 58 -15.25 2.64 12.93
N CYS A 59 -16.51 2.88 13.22
CA CYS A 59 -17.24 4.06 12.73
C CYS A 59 -18.09 4.67 13.84
N ASP A 60 -18.34 5.96 13.75
CA ASP A 60 -19.22 6.68 14.64
C ASP A 60 -20.66 6.54 14.16
N ARG A 61 -21.57 6.09 15.03
CA ARG A 61 -23.01 5.94 14.76
C ARG A 61 -23.81 6.79 15.73
N THR A 62 -24.69 7.62 15.19
CA THR A 62 -25.63 8.38 16.00
C THR A 62 -26.85 7.52 16.30
N ILE A 63 -27.17 7.34 17.57
CA ILE A 63 -28.34 6.61 18.08
C ILE A 63 -29.19 7.53 18.94
N LEU A 64 -30.49 7.23 19.01
CA LEU A 64 -31.42 7.93 19.91
C LEU A 64 -31.57 7.08 21.19
N ILE A 65 -31.15 7.62 22.33
CA ILE A 65 -31.35 7.04 23.65
C ILE A 65 -32.23 8.00 24.44
N GLU A 66 -33.36 7.54 24.90
CA GLU A 66 -34.34 8.35 25.68
C GLU A 66 -34.68 9.70 25.05
N GLY A 67 -34.74 9.75 23.70
CA GLY A 67 -35.03 10.96 22.95
C GLY A 67 -33.85 11.91 22.73
N HIS A 68 -32.65 11.58 23.25
CA HIS A 68 -31.43 12.33 23.01
C HIS A 68 -30.52 11.65 21.98
N SER A 69 -29.96 12.44 21.06
CA SER A 69 -29.02 11.96 20.07
C SER A 69 -27.66 11.74 20.73
N GLN A 70 -27.18 10.50 20.75
CA GLN A 70 -25.85 10.14 21.27
C GLN A 70 -25.01 9.48 20.18
N THR A 71 -23.78 9.92 20.03
CA THR A 71 -22.80 9.26 19.13
C THR A 71 -22.05 8.17 19.88
N ILE A 72 -22.08 6.99 19.33
CA ILE A 72 -21.35 5.82 19.84
C ILE A 72 -20.42 5.25 18.77
N GLU A 73 -19.34 4.66 19.20
CA GLU A 73 -18.42 3.94 18.33
C GLU A 73 -18.84 2.48 18.18
N VAL A 74 -18.92 2.01 16.93
CA VAL A 74 -19.32 0.64 16.60
C VAL A 74 -18.35 0.06 15.56
N LEU A 75 -18.34 -1.27 15.44
CA LEU A 75 -17.60 -1.93 14.37
C LEU A 75 -18.23 -1.61 13.02
N SER A 76 -17.42 -1.16 12.06
CA SER A 76 -17.89 -0.83 10.72
C SER A 76 -18.33 -2.08 9.96
N ASP A 77 -19.51 -2.01 9.32
CA ASP A 77 -20.05 -3.05 8.43
C ASP A 77 -20.13 -4.45 9.04
N VAL A 78 -20.41 -4.57 10.33
CA VAL A 78 -20.55 -5.84 11.03
C VAL A 78 -22.01 -6.04 11.46
N LYS A 79 -22.59 -7.17 11.03
CA LYS A 79 -23.92 -7.60 11.49
C LYS A 79 -23.77 -8.52 12.70
N PRO A 80 -24.46 -8.24 13.82
CA PRO A 80 -24.47 -9.12 14.98
C PRO A 80 -25.00 -10.51 14.68
N LEU A 81 -24.44 -11.53 15.31
CA LEU A 81 -24.89 -12.92 15.19
C LEU A 81 -26.29 -13.12 15.79
N LYS A 82 -26.60 -12.39 16.89
CA LYS A 82 -27.90 -12.43 17.58
C LYS A 82 -28.75 -11.21 17.20
N GLY A 83 -29.98 -11.44 16.81
CA GLY A 83 -30.89 -10.45 16.27
C GLY A 83 -31.37 -9.34 17.23
N ASP A 84 -31.05 -9.42 18.51
CA ASP A 84 -31.43 -8.43 19.52
C ASP A 84 -30.58 -7.15 19.53
N LYS A 85 -29.45 -7.17 18.81
CA LYS A 85 -28.58 -6.01 18.64
C LYS A 85 -28.51 -5.59 17.18
N GLU A 86 -28.58 -4.30 16.93
CA GLU A 86 -28.42 -3.73 15.56
C GLU A 86 -26.95 -3.44 15.22
N TYR A 87 -26.06 -3.39 16.21
CA TYR A 87 -24.63 -3.05 16.06
C TYR A 87 -23.80 -3.74 17.14
N ILE A 88 -22.50 -3.79 16.94
CA ILE A 88 -21.53 -4.36 17.86
C ILE A 88 -20.57 -3.27 18.29
N THR A 89 -20.45 -3.08 19.60
CA THR A 89 -19.46 -2.15 20.18
C THR A 89 -18.12 -2.86 20.43
N PRO A 90 -17.02 -2.14 20.55
CA PRO A 90 -15.73 -2.71 20.94
C PRO A 90 -15.78 -3.46 22.29
N GLU A 91 -16.57 -3.00 23.25
CA GLU A 91 -16.76 -3.65 24.55
C GLU A 91 -17.38 -5.04 24.43
N ASP A 92 -18.27 -5.25 23.47
CA ASP A 92 -18.95 -6.54 23.27
C ASP A 92 -17.97 -7.68 22.92
N ILE A 93 -16.80 -7.36 22.37
CA ILE A 93 -15.87 -8.36 21.80
C ILE A 93 -14.48 -8.41 22.45
N ILE A 94 -14.29 -7.72 23.56
CA ILE A 94 -13.00 -7.74 24.30
C ILE A 94 -12.60 -9.18 24.64
N THR A 95 -13.55 -9.95 25.19
CA THR A 95 -13.31 -11.31 25.65
C THR A 95 -13.71 -12.37 24.63
N PRO A 96 -13.10 -13.57 24.64
CA PRO A 96 -13.52 -14.67 23.78
C PRO A 96 -15.01 -15.05 23.93
N LYS A 97 -15.60 -14.87 25.13
CA LYS A 97 -17.03 -15.11 25.35
C LYS A 97 -17.89 -14.14 24.53
N GLY A 98 -17.57 -12.85 24.58
CA GLY A 98 -18.29 -11.84 23.79
C GLY A 98 -18.14 -12.07 22.29
N GLN A 99 -16.94 -12.36 21.84
CA GLN A 99 -16.69 -12.70 20.42
C GLN A 99 -17.57 -13.88 19.96
N ASN A 100 -17.68 -14.94 20.77
CA ASN A 100 -18.51 -16.08 20.46
C ASN A 100 -20.02 -15.76 20.51
N ALA A 101 -20.42 -14.79 21.30
CA ALA A 101 -21.82 -14.38 21.43
C ALA A 101 -22.28 -13.50 20.24
N TYR A 102 -21.42 -12.63 19.72
CA TYR A 102 -21.81 -11.59 18.78
C TYR A 102 -21.20 -11.70 17.39
N LEU A 103 -20.03 -12.34 17.25
CA LEU A 103 -19.32 -12.41 15.96
C LEU A 103 -19.59 -13.73 15.24
N THR A 104 -19.81 -13.62 13.93
CA THR A 104 -19.83 -14.80 13.05
C THR A 104 -18.44 -15.46 12.98
N GLU A 105 -18.40 -16.73 12.66
CA GLU A 105 -17.14 -17.47 12.51
C GLU A 105 -16.23 -16.89 11.42
N GLU A 106 -16.84 -16.35 10.36
CA GLU A 106 -16.14 -15.67 9.29
C GLU A 106 -15.46 -14.40 9.78
N TYR A 107 -16.15 -13.61 10.59
CA TYR A 107 -15.58 -12.37 11.14
C TYR A 107 -14.49 -12.64 12.17
N LYS A 108 -14.63 -13.67 13.00
CA LYS A 108 -13.56 -14.11 13.92
C LYS A 108 -12.29 -14.49 13.15
N LYS A 109 -12.46 -15.25 12.04
CA LYS A 109 -11.35 -15.60 11.16
C LYS A 109 -10.70 -14.35 10.56
N PHE A 110 -11.52 -13.42 10.07
CA PHE A 110 -11.04 -12.14 9.55
C PHE A 110 -10.22 -11.36 10.59
N ILE A 111 -10.73 -11.17 11.81
CA ILE A 111 -10.01 -10.46 12.87
C ILE A 111 -8.67 -11.14 13.18
N TYR A 112 -8.64 -12.45 13.21
CA TYR A 112 -7.40 -13.18 13.43
C TYR A 112 -6.39 -12.95 12.30
N GLU A 113 -6.80 -13.14 11.05
CA GLU A 113 -5.93 -12.91 9.89
C GLU A 113 -5.44 -11.46 9.84
N PHE A 114 -6.31 -10.53 10.14
CA PHE A 114 -5.99 -9.10 10.20
C PHE A 114 -4.97 -8.78 11.29
N SER A 115 -5.15 -9.33 12.49
CA SER A 115 -4.18 -9.19 13.60
C SER A 115 -2.78 -9.70 13.19
N VAL A 116 -2.73 -10.83 12.50
CA VAL A 116 -1.48 -11.39 11.98
C VAL A 116 -0.84 -10.48 10.91
N TRP A 117 -1.64 -9.90 10.03
CA TRP A 117 -1.12 -8.97 9.02
C TRP A 117 -0.59 -7.68 9.64
N ILE A 118 -1.27 -7.13 10.64
CA ILE A 118 -0.79 -5.98 11.43
C ILE A 118 0.55 -6.32 12.07
N TYR A 119 0.63 -7.44 12.78
CA TYR A 119 1.88 -7.88 13.41
C TYR A 119 3.03 -7.99 12.41
N ARG A 120 2.81 -8.61 11.25
CA ARG A 120 3.81 -8.72 10.18
C ARG A 120 4.21 -7.36 9.62
N ALA A 121 3.26 -6.47 9.40
CA ALA A 121 3.53 -5.13 8.91
C ALA A 121 4.40 -4.33 9.89
N LEU A 122 4.11 -4.40 11.20
CA LEU A 122 4.92 -3.77 12.24
C LEU A 122 6.35 -4.32 12.28
N ARG A 123 6.53 -5.64 12.11
CA ARG A 123 7.84 -6.28 12.00
C ARG A 123 8.64 -5.75 10.82
N VAL A 124 7.98 -5.67 9.65
CA VAL A 124 8.60 -5.12 8.43
C VAL A 124 8.94 -3.65 8.63
N PHE A 125 8.02 -2.85 9.16
CA PHE A 125 8.25 -1.43 9.40
C PHE A 125 9.44 -1.17 10.33
N LYS A 126 9.55 -1.93 11.41
CA LYS A 126 10.71 -1.85 12.30
C LYS A 126 12.02 -2.20 11.62
N LYS A 127 12.02 -3.24 10.77
CA LYS A 127 13.20 -3.65 10.01
C LYS A 127 13.64 -2.61 8.99
N THR A 128 12.69 -1.96 8.32
CA THR A 128 12.96 -0.92 7.33
C THR A 128 13.31 0.44 7.95
N ASN A 129 12.87 0.68 9.19
CA ASN A 129 13.10 1.92 9.94
C ASN A 129 13.74 1.64 11.31
N PRO A 130 15.01 1.21 11.37
CA PRO A 130 15.63 0.72 12.62
C PRO A 130 15.76 1.78 13.72
N GLY A 131 15.75 3.08 13.35
CA GLY A 131 15.79 4.20 14.29
C GLY A 131 14.44 4.71 14.77
N THR A 132 13.33 4.09 14.36
CA THR A 132 11.99 4.58 14.72
C THR A 132 11.70 4.48 16.21
N LYS A 133 11.16 5.55 16.77
CA LYS A 133 10.62 5.58 18.13
C LYS A 133 9.11 5.21 18.18
N ALA A 134 8.50 5.01 17.01
CA ALA A 134 7.08 4.68 16.93
C ALA A 134 6.78 3.21 17.34
N ILE A 135 7.75 2.32 17.29
CA ILE A 135 7.56 0.91 17.63
C ILE A 135 8.28 0.52 18.90
N TYR A 136 7.50 0.02 19.84
CA TYR A 136 7.95 -0.56 21.10
C TYR A 136 7.96 -2.08 20.98
N GLU A 137 9.09 -2.71 21.28
CA GLU A 137 9.24 -4.16 21.21
C GLU A 137 9.99 -4.67 22.42
N ARG A 138 9.47 -5.75 23.00
CA ARG A 138 10.17 -6.58 23.96
C ARG A 138 9.99 -8.04 23.58
N GLN A 139 11.12 -8.73 23.42
CA GLN A 139 11.15 -10.13 23.04
C GLN A 139 11.61 -10.98 24.20
N LEU A 140 11.12 -12.23 24.24
CA LEU A 140 11.62 -13.20 25.19
C LEU A 140 13.03 -13.66 24.81
N PRO A 141 13.98 -13.77 25.77
CA PRO A 141 15.30 -14.31 25.49
C PRO A 141 15.19 -15.77 25.05
N GLN A 142 15.72 -16.10 23.89
CA GLN A 142 15.73 -17.46 23.37
C GLN A 142 16.83 -18.31 24.02
N SER A 143 16.50 -19.53 24.45
CA SER A 143 17.45 -20.52 24.92
C SER A 143 17.88 -21.41 23.75
N GLY A 144 18.96 -21.06 23.04
CA GLY A 144 19.47 -21.92 21.98
C GLY A 144 20.74 -21.37 21.34
N ARG A 145 21.77 -22.22 21.22
CA ARG A 145 22.97 -21.92 20.44
C ARG A 145 22.66 -22.12 18.95
N GLY A 146 22.37 -21.07 18.24
CA GLY A 146 22.24 -21.15 16.78
C GLY A 146 21.69 -19.90 16.13
N LYS A 147 22.38 -19.39 15.12
CA LYS A 147 22.02 -18.27 14.26
C LYS A 147 20.76 -18.51 13.38
N ARG A 148 19.84 -19.44 13.75
CA ARG A 148 18.92 -20.03 12.77
C ARG A 148 17.48 -19.55 12.81
N HIS A 149 17.06 -18.70 13.76
CA HIS A 149 15.61 -18.42 13.85
C HIS A 149 15.27 -16.94 13.88
N GLU A 150 14.54 -16.53 12.86
CA GLU A 150 13.86 -15.24 12.75
C GLU A 150 12.60 -15.15 13.64
N ALA A 151 12.24 -16.23 14.37
CA ALA A 151 11.10 -16.26 15.25
C ALA A 151 11.50 -15.73 16.64
N ASN A 152 11.14 -14.48 16.92
CA ASN A 152 11.58 -13.77 18.11
C ASN A 152 10.49 -13.65 19.17
N THR A 153 9.23 -13.91 18.84
CA THR A 153 8.09 -13.84 19.74
C THR A 153 7.32 -15.15 19.76
N TYR A 154 6.50 -15.37 20.81
CA TYR A 154 5.60 -16.52 20.90
C TYR A 154 4.65 -16.58 19.69
N LEU A 155 4.15 -15.44 19.25
CA LEU A 155 3.30 -15.35 18.05
C LEU A 155 4.05 -15.78 16.78
N ASP A 156 5.32 -15.38 16.59
CA ASP A 156 6.14 -15.84 15.47
C ASP A 156 6.27 -17.36 15.42
N ILE A 157 6.44 -17.97 16.61
CA ILE A 157 6.55 -19.43 16.74
C ILE A 157 5.24 -20.08 16.34
N VAL A 158 4.10 -19.57 16.85
CA VAL A 158 2.76 -20.06 16.51
C VAL A 158 2.51 -19.96 15.00
N LEU A 159 2.83 -18.82 14.39
CA LEU A 159 2.70 -18.63 12.94
C LEU A 159 3.61 -19.55 12.14
N SER A 160 4.80 -19.82 12.65
CA SER A 160 5.75 -20.76 12.02
C SER A 160 5.23 -22.20 12.05
N LEU A 161 4.59 -22.63 13.13
CA LEU A 161 3.93 -23.94 13.24
C LEU A 161 2.80 -24.09 12.23
N ILE A 162 1.91 -23.09 12.15
CA ILE A 162 0.79 -23.07 11.20
C ILE A 162 1.31 -23.10 9.75
N LYS A 163 2.31 -22.27 9.44
CA LYS A 163 2.92 -22.23 8.12
C LYS A 163 3.60 -23.53 7.75
N PHE A 164 4.33 -24.14 8.69
CA PHE A 164 4.96 -25.43 8.46
C PHE A 164 3.93 -26.52 8.11
N ASN A 165 2.80 -26.54 8.82
CA ASN A 165 1.70 -27.46 8.51
C ASN A 165 1.16 -27.26 7.09
N GLN A 166 0.94 -26.01 6.67
CA GLN A 166 0.41 -25.68 5.34
C GLN A 166 1.36 -26.09 4.20
N GLU A 167 2.67 -25.85 4.39
CA GLU A 167 3.67 -26.04 3.35
C GLU A 167 4.19 -27.49 3.23
N ASN A 168 3.99 -28.34 4.25
CA ASN A 168 4.62 -29.65 4.33
C ASN A 168 3.64 -30.80 4.52
N GLN A 169 2.45 -30.72 3.94
CA GLN A 169 1.42 -31.78 4.07
C GLN A 169 1.91 -33.15 3.56
N ASP A 170 2.75 -33.17 2.53
CA ASP A 170 3.38 -34.37 1.99
C ASP A 170 4.34 -35.04 2.98
N PHE A 171 4.99 -34.25 3.83
CA PHE A 171 5.95 -34.74 4.81
C PHE A 171 5.31 -35.61 5.90
N PHE A 172 4.06 -35.34 6.25
CA PHE A 172 3.31 -36.08 7.26
C PHE A 172 2.72 -37.39 6.78
N LEU A 173 2.72 -37.66 5.47
CA LEU A 173 2.00 -38.78 4.89
C LEU A 173 2.85 -40.03 4.69
N PHE A 174 4.18 -39.96 4.72
CA PHE A 174 5.01 -41.04 4.22
C PHE A 174 6.19 -41.41 5.13
N THR A 175 6.18 -42.64 5.58
CA THR A 175 7.37 -43.36 6.08
C THR A 175 7.68 -44.51 5.16
N ILE A 176 8.95 -44.69 4.81
CA ILE A 176 9.38 -45.83 3.98
C ILE A 176 9.82 -46.94 4.93
N LYS A 177 9.07 -48.04 4.96
CA LYS A 177 9.48 -49.27 5.64
C LYS A 177 9.88 -50.32 4.61
N ASN A 178 10.88 -51.13 4.96
CA ASN A 178 11.28 -52.29 4.14
C ASN A 178 10.45 -53.50 4.55
N LEU A 179 9.82 -54.16 3.58
CA LEU A 179 9.05 -55.36 3.76
C LEU A 179 9.69 -56.48 2.96
N HIS A 180 9.53 -57.72 3.40
CA HIS A 180 10.12 -58.90 2.76
C HIS A 180 9.31 -59.52 1.63
N ALA A 181 8.07 -59.07 1.43
CA ALA A 181 7.20 -59.59 0.40
C ALA A 181 6.25 -58.54 -0.19
N GLY A 182 5.84 -58.69 -1.44
CA GLY A 182 4.84 -57.89 -2.13
C GLY A 182 5.29 -57.25 -3.43
N MET A 183 4.34 -56.79 -4.25
CA MET A 183 4.56 -56.16 -5.57
C MET A 183 4.97 -54.69 -5.49
N ASN A 184 5.86 -54.31 -4.61
CA ASN A 184 6.29 -52.93 -4.45
C ASN A 184 7.71 -52.71 -5.02
N LYS A 185 8.12 -51.47 -5.13
CA LYS A 185 9.46 -51.11 -5.61
C LYS A 185 10.56 -51.80 -4.81
N ILE A 186 11.44 -52.56 -5.47
CA ILE A 186 12.53 -53.31 -4.85
C ILE A 186 13.55 -52.40 -4.22
N ASN A 187 14.01 -52.71 -3.02
CA ASN A 187 15.16 -52.13 -2.37
C ASN A 187 16.41 -52.92 -2.73
N TRP A 188 17.03 -52.63 -3.86
CA TRP A 188 18.17 -53.37 -4.38
C TRP A 188 19.33 -53.44 -3.40
N THR A 189 19.67 -52.34 -2.69
CA THR A 189 20.76 -52.33 -1.71
C THR A 189 20.52 -53.40 -0.61
N ARG A 190 19.32 -53.51 -0.08
CA ARG A 190 19.00 -54.54 0.92
C ARG A 190 18.78 -55.91 0.32
N THR A 191 18.25 -56.04 -0.89
CA THR A 191 18.08 -57.30 -1.58
C THR A 191 19.45 -57.93 -1.82
N LEU A 192 20.43 -57.16 -2.32
CA LEU A 192 21.79 -57.66 -2.56
C LEU A 192 22.52 -58.06 -1.26
N SER A 193 22.24 -57.39 -0.13
CA SER A 193 22.92 -57.68 1.15
C SER A 193 22.24 -58.80 1.97
N LYS A 194 20.95 -59.08 1.77
CA LYS A 194 20.18 -59.97 2.66
C LYS A 194 19.50 -61.16 1.96
N SER A 195 19.26 -61.06 0.64
CA SER A 195 18.54 -62.12 -0.09
C SER A 195 19.50 -63.04 -0.78
N GLN A 196 19.21 -64.34 -0.73
CA GLN A 196 20.01 -65.36 -1.47
C GLN A 196 19.86 -65.11 -2.97
N CYS A 197 20.99 -65.14 -3.64
CA CYS A 197 21.10 -64.99 -5.07
C CYS A 197 21.27 -66.39 -5.71
N PHE A 198 20.48 -66.71 -6.70
CA PHE A 198 20.62 -67.92 -7.55
C PHE A 198 21.16 -67.47 -8.91
N ILE A 199 22.19 -68.15 -9.39
CA ILE A 199 22.72 -67.81 -10.70
C ILE A 199 22.13 -68.78 -11.73
N GLN A 200 21.37 -68.27 -12.70
CA GLN A 200 20.85 -69.04 -13.80
C GLN A 200 21.34 -68.44 -15.12
N LYS A 201 22.06 -69.26 -15.90
CA LYS A 201 22.66 -68.84 -17.18
C LYS A 201 23.52 -67.55 -17.06
N GLY A 202 24.27 -67.43 -15.98
CA GLY A 202 25.10 -66.22 -15.72
C GLY A 202 24.37 -64.97 -15.19
N THR A 203 23.06 -65.02 -15.02
CA THR A 203 22.25 -63.91 -14.53
C THR A 203 21.85 -64.16 -13.08
N PRO A 204 22.05 -63.19 -12.17
CA PRO A 204 21.64 -63.32 -10.79
C PRO A 204 20.12 -63.13 -10.64
N ILE A 205 19.42 -64.12 -10.04
CA ILE A 205 18.00 -64.10 -9.76
C ILE A 205 17.78 -64.09 -8.25
N TYR A 206 16.99 -63.15 -7.77
CA TYR A 206 16.58 -63.00 -6.37
C TYR A 206 15.12 -63.45 -6.21
N LEU A 207 14.87 -64.60 -5.60
CA LEU A 207 13.52 -65.12 -5.40
C LEU A 207 12.71 -64.35 -4.36
N ASN A 208 13.39 -63.82 -3.35
CA ASN A 208 12.78 -63.06 -2.26
C ASN A 208 13.36 -61.61 -2.17
N PRO A 209 13.04 -60.72 -3.10
CA PRO A 209 13.55 -59.38 -3.06
C PRO A 209 12.94 -58.57 -1.89
N VAL A 210 13.74 -57.76 -1.22
CA VAL A 210 13.27 -56.83 -0.18
C VAL A 210 12.60 -55.65 -0.85
N ASN A 211 11.32 -55.46 -0.59
CA ASN A 211 10.52 -54.38 -1.20
C ASN A 211 10.38 -53.16 -0.30
N LYS A 212 10.23 -52.00 -0.91
CA LYS A 212 9.90 -50.72 -0.23
C LYS A 212 8.39 -50.52 -0.31
N LYS A 213 7.75 -50.33 0.82
CA LYS A 213 6.35 -49.89 0.91
C LYS A 213 6.27 -48.58 1.64
N ARG A 214 5.49 -47.66 1.11
CA ARG A 214 5.17 -46.43 1.83
C ARG A 214 4.04 -46.72 2.80
N ILE A 215 4.28 -46.46 4.07
CA ILE A 215 3.29 -46.59 5.14
C ILE A 215 3.32 -45.30 5.94
N VAL A 216 2.16 -44.82 6.35
CA VAL A 216 2.07 -43.73 7.31
C VAL A 216 2.45 -44.30 8.68
N ASN A 217 3.38 -43.61 9.36
CA ASN A 217 3.77 -43.98 10.71
C ASN A 217 2.98 -43.10 11.69
N PHE A 218 1.83 -43.59 12.15
CA PHE A 218 0.94 -42.84 13.03
C PHE A 218 1.46 -42.66 14.47
N ASP A 219 2.50 -43.40 14.82
CA ASP A 219 3.18 -43.31 16.14
C ASP A 219 4.48 -42.50 16.09
N GLU A 220 4.77 -41.76 15.02
CA GLU A 220 5.92 -40.90 14.95
C GLU A 220 5.79 -39.75 15.97
N GLU A 221 6.59 -39.83 17.00
CA GLU A 221 6.48 -39.02 18.22
C GLU A 221 6.56 -37.51 17.93
N LEU A 222 7.42 -37.07 17.00
CA LEU A 222 7.53 -35.66 16.64
C LEU A 222 6.25 -35.16 15.99
N PHE A 223 5.59 -35.97 15.18
CA PHE A 223 4.33 -35.58 14.54
C PHE A 223 3.18 -35.57 15.54
N VAL A 224 3.15 -36.54 16.45
CA VAL A 224 2.18 -36.56 17.58
C VAL A 224 2.31 -35.30 18.41
N ILE A 225 3.53 -34.90 18.78
CA ILE A 225 3.79 -33.66 19.52
C ILE A 225 3.32 -32.44 18.71
N PHE A 226 3.70 -32.37 17.43
CA PHE A 226 3.35 -31.26 16.55
C PHE A 226 1.84 -31.07 16.39
N PHE A 227 1.11 -32.15 16.07
CA PHE A 227 -0.34 -32.08 15.92
C PHE A 227 -1.05 -31.81 17.26
N SER A 228 -0.49 -32.28 18.38
CA SER A 228 -0.99 -31.94 19.71
C SER A 228 -0.83 -30.44 20.03
N ILE A 229 0.28 -29.82 19.59
CA ILE A 229 0.48 -28.36 19.68
C ILE A 229 -0.58 -27.64 18.84
N LEU A 230 -0.80 -28.07 17.59
CA LEU A 230 -1.80 -27.45 16.72
C LEU A 230 -3.22 -27.60 17.28
N ALA A 231 -3.56 -28.76 17.86
CA ALA A 231 -4.85 -28.99 18.52
C ALA A 231 -5.03 -28.02 19.71
N TYR A 232 -4.01 -27.89 20.54
CA TYR A 232 -4.03 -26.94 21.65
C TYR A 232 -4.20 -25.48 21.17
N LEU A 233 -3.51 -25.08 20.10
CA LEU A 233 -3.63 -23.76 19.52
C LEU A 233 -5.03 -23.50 18.92
N ASN A 234 -5.61 -24.51 18.26
CA ASN A 234 -6.99 -24.45 17.75
C ASN A 234 -8.01 -24.28 18.88
N ASP A 235 -7.88 -25.03 19.95
CA ASP A 235 -8.77 -24.97 21.12
C ASP A 235 -8.65 -23.63 21.85
N LYS A 236 -7.42 -23.22 22.11
CA LYS A 236 -7.15 -22.01 22.91
C LYS A 236 -7.41 -20.69 22.16
N TYR A 237 -7.06 -20.63 20.88
CA TYR A 237 -7.07 -19.38 20.10
C TYR A 237 -8.08 -19.38 18.95
N GLY A 238 -8.80 -20.48 18.75
CA GLY A 238 -9.81 -20.58 17.67
C GLY A 238 -9.23 -20.71 16.26
N PHE A 239 -7.96 -21.12 16.13
CA PHE A 239 -7.40 -21.42 14.82
C PHE A 239 -8.13 -22.61 14.21
N ARG A 240 -8.31 -22.59 12.89
CA ARG A 240 -8.85 -23.72 12.14
C ARG A 240 -7.76 -24.40 11.33
N THR A 241 -6.61 -24.65 11.96
CA THR A 241 -5.51 -25.34 11.31
C THR A 241 -5.91 -26.81 11.13
N PRO A 242 -5.82 -27.37 9.92
CA PRO A 242 -6.14 -28.78 9.71
C PRO A 242 -5.19 -29.67 10.50
N ILE A 243 -5.78 -30.56 11.30
CA ILE A 243 -5.05 -31.56 12.09
C ILE A 243 -5.22 -32.90 11.38
N ASN A 244 -4.12 -33.61 11.22
CA ASN A 244 -4.20 -34.96 10.67
C ASN A 244 -4.72 -35.92 11.76
N PHE A 245 -6.00 -36.25 11.71
CA PHE A 245 -6.71 -37.08 12.67
C PHE A 245 -6.22 -38.54 12.74
N ARG A 246 -5.34 -38.93 11.83
CA ARG A 246 -4.72 -40.27 11.85
C ARG A 246 -3.64 -40.41 12.92
N TYR A 247 -3.13 -39.29 13.45
CA TYR A 247 -2.17 -39.29 14.55
C TYR A 247 -2.93 -39.25 15.89
N GLU A 248 -2.51 -40.11 16.83
CA GLU A 248 -3.05 -40.13 18.19
C GLU A 248 -2.46 -38.92 18.96
N LEU A 249 -3.33 -37.98 19.34
CA LEU A 249 -2.90 -36.77 20.04
C LEU A 249 -2.60 -37.07 21.51
N LEU A 250 -1.73 -36.27 22.11
CA LEU A 250 -1.47 -36.31 23.55
C LEU A 250 -2.75 -35.95 24.31
N SER A 251 -3.07 -36.73 25.37
CA SER A 251 -4.16 -36.38 26.24
C SER A 251 -3.93 -35.01 26.91
N LYS A 252 -5.00 -34.31 27.28
CA LYS A 252 -4.92 -32.98 27.90
C LYS A 252 -3.98 -32.94 29.09
N GLN A 253 -4.08 -33.91 29.99
CA GLN A 253 -3.21 -34.02 31.17
C GLN A 253 -1.73 -34.18 30.79
N ARG A 254 -1.43 -35.00 29.77
CA ARG A 254 -0.07 -35.23 29.31
C ARG A 254 0.47 -33.98 28.56
N PHE A 255 -0.35 -33.31 27.80
CA PHE A 255 0.05 -32.07 27.14
C PHE A 255 0.34 -30.93 28.12
N ASP A 256 -0.42 -30.83 29.22
CA ASP A 256 -0.14 -29.89 30.32
C ASP A 256 1.21 -30.14 30.97
N GLN A 257 1.64 -31.40 31.09
CA GLN A 257 2.99 -31.73 31.56
C GLN A 257 4.05 -31.27 30.57
N TYR A 258 3.79 -31.40 29.26
CA TYR A 258 4.68 -30.88 28.20
C TYR A 258 4.86 -29.37 28.29
N LEU A 259 3.78 -28.63 28.54
CA LEU A 259 3.84 -27.17 28.74
C LEU A 259 4.64 -26.76 29.99
N LYS A 260 4.64 -27.58 31.03
CA LYS A 260 5.39 -27.36 32.30
C LYS A 260 6.89 -27.73 32.19
N GLY A 261 7.41 -27.93 30.99
CA GLY A 261 8.83 -28.14 30.71
C GLY A 261 9.19 -29.55 30.29
N TYR A 262 8.33 -30.57 30.50
CA TYR A 262 8.60 -31.93 30.01
C TYR A 262 8.76 -32.01 28.50
N GLY A 263 8.04 -31.17 27.75
CA GLY A 263 8.13 -31.10 26.27
C GLY A 263 9.53 -30.81 25.77
N MET A 264 10.23 -29.87 26.41
CA MET A 264 11.63 -29.57 26.06
C MET A 264 12.57 -30.73 26.33
N LEU A 265 12.44 -31.37 27.49
CA LEU A 265 13.24 -32.53 27.86
C LEU A 265 13.02 -33.67 26.86
N ARG A 266 11.77 -33.97 26.54
CA ARG A 266 11.43 -35.05 25.61
C ARG A 266 11.93 -34.79 24.22
N LEU A 267 11.75 -33.58 23.70
CA LEU A 267 12.28 -33.19 22.39
C LEU A 267 13.81 -33.32 22.31
N ARG A 268 14.55 -32.94 23.38
CA ARG A 268 16.00 -33.14 23.44
C ARG A 268 16.36 -34.63 23.35
N GLN A 269 15.63 -35.50 24.04
CA GLN A 269 15.85 -36.95 24.03
C GLN A 269 15.64 -37.57 22.66
N ILE A 270 14.69 -37.11 21.87
CA ILE A 270 14.38 -37.66 20.55
C ILE A 270 15.13 -36.99 19.39
N ARG A 271 15.89 -35.93 19.64
CA ARG A 271 16.59 -35.12 18.63
C ARG A 271 17.50 -35.96 17.72
N TYR A 272 18.19 -36.92 18.26
CA TYR A 272 19.12 -37.79 17.54
C TYR A 272 18.46 -38.69 16.48
N LYS A 273 17.12 -38.83 16.50
CA LYS A 273 16.35 -39.64 15.54
C LYS A 273 16.20 -38.93 14.18
N TYR A 274 16.41 -37.63 14.15
CA TYR A 274 16.08 -36.78 12.98
C TYR A 274 17.35 -36.23 12.32
N PHE A 275 17.43 -36.44 10.98
CA PHE A 275 18.56 -36.04 10.15
C PHE A 275 18.15 -35.25 8.91
N SER A 276 16.87 -35.28 8.51
CA SER A 276 16.39 -34.49 7.39
C SER A 276 16.16 -33.04 7.81
N ASP A 277 16.45 -32.08 6.92
CA ASP A 277 16.28 -30.66 7.20
C ASP A 277 14.84 -30.31 7.60
N ARG A 278 13.84 -30.96 6.98
CA ARG A 278 12.43 -30.77 7.32
C ARG A 278 12.10 -31.26 8.73
N ALA A 279 12.60 -32.44 9.12
CA ALA A 279 12.40 -32.95 10.48
C ALA A 279 13.10 -32.12 11.53
N LEU A 280 14.33 -31.67 11.22
CA LEU A 280 15.09 -30.79 12.11
C LEU A 280 14.40 -29.45 12.30
N ARG A 281 13.89 -28.84 11.21
CA ARG A 281 13.11 -27.62 11.27
C ARG A 281 11.83 -27.79 12.09
N LEU A 282 11.10 -28.90 11.90
CA LEU A 282 9.92 -29.20 12.69
C LEU A 282 10.26 -29.35 14.18
N TRP A 283 11.32 -30.08 14.49
CA TRP A 283 11.82 -30.23 15.84
C TRP A 283 12.17 -28.88 16.48
N ASP A 284 12.90 -28.04 15.75
CA ASP A 284 13.30 -26.71 16.22
C ASP A 284 12.08 -25.83 16.58
N ILE A 285 11.04 -25.83 15.72
CA ILE A 285 9.82 -25.03 15.94
C ILE A 285 9.03 -25.57 17.13
N CYS A 286 8.88 -26.91 17.26
CA CYS A 286 8.22 -27.54 18.42
C CYS A 286 8.98 -27.26 19.72
N PHE A 287 10.32 -27.32 19.69
CA PHE A 287 11.15 -27.00 20.83
C PHE A 287 11.00 -25.54 21.25
N ALA A 288 11.03 -24.60 20.31
CA ALA A 288 10.84 -23.18 20.56
C ALA A 288 9.46 -22.88 21.17
N PHE A 289 8.42 -23.62 20.74
CA PHE A 289 7.09 -23.48 21.31
C PHE A 289 7.07 -23.84 22.82
N PHE A 290 7.60 -24.99 23.19
CA PHE A 290 7.61 -25.37 24.60
C PHE A 290 8.57 -24.54 25.44
N ASP A 291 9.69 -24.10 24.92
CA ASP A 291 10.62 -23.19 25.60
C ASP A 291 9.95 -21.85 25.88
N SER A 292 9.30 -21.27 24.90
CA SER A 292 8.59 -20.00 25.07
C SER A 292 7.36 -20.14 25.98
N ALA A 293 6.56 -21.20 25.82
CA ALA A 293 5.41 -21.47 26.69
C ALA A 293 5.82 -21.68 28.16
N TYR A 294 6.93 -22.37 28.40
CA TYR A 294 7.48 -22.57 29.73
C TYR A 294 7.96 -21.25 30.36
N LYS A 295 8.70 -20.44 29.60
CA LYS A 295 9.19 -19.13 30.05
C LYS A 295 8.05 -18.19 30.41
N LEU A 296 7.02 -18.14 29.55
CA LEU A 296 5.82 -17.35 29.81
C LEU A 296 5.03 -17.82 31.01
N ALA A 297 5.09 -19.13 31.35
CA ALA A 297 4.40 -19.70 32.51
C ALA A 297 5.14 -19.49 33.84
N VAL A 298 6.49 -19.47 33.81
CA VAL A 298 7.34 -19.43 34.98
C VAL A 298 7.76 -18.02 35.36
N ASN A 299 7.97 -17.13 34.39
CA ASN A 299 8.44 -15.76 34.62
C ASN A 299 7.29 -14.77 34.41
N ALA A 300 6.48 -14.54 35.41
CA ALA A 300 5.39 -13.56 35.40
C ALA A 300 5.84 -12.12 35.04
N ASP A 301 7.11 -11.80 35.26
CA ASP A 301 7.69 -10.48 34.92
C ASP A 301 8.15 -10.32 33.49
N GLN A 302 8.15 -11.37 32.68
CA GLN A 302 8.58 -11.30 31.26
C GLN A 302 7.40 -10.97 30.38
N LYS A 303 7.28 -9.69 30.05
CA LYS A 303 6.30 -9.18 29.07
C LYS A 303 6.86 -9.28 27.65
N GLU A 304 6.07 -9.80 26.75
CA GLU A 304 6.37 -9.83 25.31
C GLU A 304 5.39 -8.91 24.59
N PHE A 305 5.89 -7.98 23.81
CA PHE A 305 5.04 -7.09 23.04
C PHE A 305 5.71 -6.57 21.77
N LEU A 306 4.88 -6.24 20.79
CA LEU A 306 5.20 -5.46 19.59
C LEU A 306 4.05 -4.49 19.35
N LEU A 307 4.25 -3.23 19.73
CA LEU A 307 3.24 -2.19 19.74
C LEU A 307 3.73 -0.97 18.99
N ALA A 308 2.89 -0.41 18.15
CA ALA A 308 3.10 0.89 17.51
C ALA A 308 2.31 1.95 18.26
N LYS A 309 2.97 3.00 18.71
CA LYS A 309 2.33 4.22 19.20
C LYS A 309 2.08 5.13 18.01
N SER A 310 0.89 5.73 17.94
CA SER A 310 0.51 6.60 16.81
C SER A 310 0.66 5.85 15.48
N PHE A 311 -0.21 4.87 15.26
CA PHE A 311 -0.14 3.98 14.09
C PHE A 311 -0.27 4.74 12.76
N GLU A 312 -0.76 5.96 12.77
CA GLU A 312 -0.76 6.89 11.64
C GLU A 312 0.62 7.00 10.97
N HIS A 313 1.71 7.16 11.75
CA HIS A 313 3.07 7.21 11.20
C HIS A 313 3.51 5.89 10.55
N VAL A 314 3.00 4.77 11.07
CA VAL A 314 3.26 3.45 10.44
C VAL A 314 2.51 3.36 9.12
N PHE A 315 1.28 3.84 9.05
CA PHE A 315 0.48 3.88 7.84
C PHE A 315 1.12 4.81 6.78
N GLU A 316 1.53 6.03 7.16
CA GLU A 316 2.30 6.95 6.31
C GLU A 316 3.54 6.25 5.72
N GLY A 317 4.34 5.61 6.56
CA GLY A 317 5.53 4.90 6.10
C GLY A 317 5.24 3.69 5.20
N MET A 318 4.08 3.04 5.35
CA MET A 318 3.64 2.02 4.39
C MET A 318 3.28 2.64 3.04
N ILE A 319 2.57 3.76 3.03
CA ILE A 319 2.20 4.48 1.80
C ILE A 319 3.46 5.00 1.10
N ASP A 320 4.41 5.57 1.82
CA ASP A 320 5.70 6.00 1.25
C ASP A 320 6.43 4.85 0.55
N ASN A 321 6.48 3.69 1.19
CA ASN A 321 7.11 2.52 0.60
C ASN A 321 6.40 2.02 -0.66
N LEU A 322 5.08 2.12 -0.69
CA LEU A 322 4.23 1.54 -1.74
C LEU A 322 3.92 2.51 -2.88
N ILE A 323 3.83 3.82 -2.63
CA ILE A 323 3.44 4.85 -3.60
C ILE A 323 4.50 5.94 -3.69
N GLY A 324 4.97 6.44 -2.56
CA GLY A 324 5.92 7.53 -2.44
C GLY A 324 7.35 7.17 -2.84
N THR A 325 8.22 8.13 -2.68
CA THR A 325 9.67 7.95 -2.67
C THR A 325 10.14 8.04 -1.23
N PRO A 326 10.99 7.10 -0.74
CA PRO A 326 11.49 7.16 0.63
C PRO A 326 12.12 8.52 0.96
N HIS A 327 11.81 9.08 2.12
CA HIS A 327 12.29 10.41 2.52
C HIS A 327 13.79 10.61 2.40
N GLN A 328 14.59 9.56 2.61
CA GLN A 328 16.04 9.62 2.47
C GLN A 328 16.51 9.87 1.02
N GLN A 329 15.61 9.67 0.05
CA GLN A 329 15.86 9.89 -1.38
C GLN A 329 15.26 11.20 -1.89
N ILE A 330 14.59 11.97 -1.05
CA ILE A 330 14.05 13.30 -1.38
C ILE A 330 15.05 14.37 -0.91
N PRO A 331 15.29 15.45 -1.69
CA PRO A 331 16.15 16.53 -1.26
C PRO A 331 15.73 17.07 0.11
N LYS A 332 16.67 17.22 1.04
CA LYS A 332 16.37 17.62 2.42
C LYS A 332 15.60 18.94 2.50
N GLY A 333 16.01 19.95 1.71
CA GLY A 333 15.35 21.24 1.69
C GLY A 333 13.92 21.20 1.14
N LEU A 334 13.55 20.14 0.43
CA LEU A 334 12.22 19.92 -0.11
C LEU A 334 11.35 19.07 0.83
N ALA A 335 11.93 18.02 1.42
CA ALA A 335 11.22 17.13 2.36
C ALA A 335 10.99 17.81 3.73
N ASP A 336 12.03 18.42 4.28
CA ASP A 336 12.02 19.08 5.60
C ASP A 336 12.22 20.59 5.41
N GLN A 337 11.15 21.33 5.40
CA GLN A 337 11.17 22.76 5.16
C GLN A 337 11.66 23.54 6.39
N LYS A 338 12.27 24.71 6.17
CA LYS A 338 12.86 25.57 7.24
C LYS A 338 11.84 25.99 8.32
N ASP A 339 10.55 26.01 7.98
CA ASP A 339 9.45 26.34 8.90
C ASP A 339 8.94 25.13 9.70
N GLY A 340 9.62 23.98 9.61
CA GLY A 340 9.27 22.75 10.33
C GLY A 340 8.13 21.96 9.71
N LYS A 341 7.62 22.38 8.55
CA LYS A 341 6.60 21.62 7.82
C LYS A 341 7.25 20.52 7.04
N ARG A 342 6.61 19.36 7.04
CA ARG A 342 7.04 18.17 6.33
C ARG A 342 5.92 17.68 5.41
N VAL A 343 6.27 17.35 4.18
CA VAL A 343 5.36 16.69 3.25
C VAL A 343 5.31 15.20 3.59
N ASP A 344 4.12 14.63 3.76
CA ASP A 344 3.96 13.23 4.14
C ASP A 344 4.40 12.29 3.02
N HIS A 345 3.97 12.56 1.78
CA HIS A 345 4.31 11.75 0.61
C HIS A 345 4.73 12.61 -0.55
N MET A 346 5.79 12.20 -1.22
CA MET A 346 6.27 12.84 -2.44
C MET A 346 6.88 11.82 -3.38
N TYR A 347 6.72 12.04 -4.68
CA TYR A 347 7.44 11.29 -5.71
C TYR A 347 7.54 12.11 -7.00
N ALA A 348 8.59 11.85 -7.78
CA ALA A 348 8.70 12.37 -9.12
C ALA A 348 8.00 11.44 -10.12
N TYR A 349 7.26 12.02 -11.05
CA TYR A 349 6.58 11.31 -12.13
C TYR A 349 6.32 12.26 -13.30
N ASP A 350 5.94 11.68 -14.45
CA ASP A 350 5.72 12.43 -15.69
C ASP A 350 4.83 13.66 -15.50
N ALA A 351 5.21 14.79 -16.06
CA ALA A 351 4.44 16.03 -16.08
C ALA A 351 3.02 15.79 -16.64
N LEU A 352 2.08 16.64 -16.23
CA LEU A 352 0.68 16.50 -16.67
C LEU A 352 0.56 16.84 -18.17
N ILE A 353 1.12 17.96 -18.59
CA ILE A 353 1.03 18.46 -19.96
C ILE A 353 2.38 18.26 -20.64
N GLN A 354 2.48 17.24 -21.45
CA GLN A 354 3.62 16.92 -22.30
C GLN A 354 3.19 15.86 -23.32
N ASN A 355 4.00 15.66 -24.36
CA ASN A 355 3.80 14.58 -25.30
C ASN A 355 4.10 13.21 -24.65
N ASP A 356 3.14 12.29 -24.69
CA ASP A 356 3.29 10.96 -24.07
C ASP A 356 4.23 10.02 -24.85
N GLU A 357 4.51 10.32 -26.12
CA GLU A 357 5.42 9.54 -26.98
C GLU A 357 6.88 9.98 -26.88
N ASP A 358 7.16 11.12 -26.21
CA ASP A 358 8.51 11.62 -26.05
C ASP A 358 9.39 10.66 -25.26
N THR A 359 10.59 10.41 -25.77
CA THR A 359 11.60 9.56 -25.11
C THR A 359 12.22 10.22 -23.89
N LYS A 360 12.24 11.55 -23.84
CA LYS A 360 12.68 12.34 -22.69
C LYS A 360 11.47 13.04 -22.11
N LYS A 361 10.95 12.50 -21.02
CA LYS A 361 9.82 13.08 -20.30
C LYS A 361 10.31 13.99 -19.20
N GLU A 362 9.63 15.12 -19.04
CA GLU A 362 9.77 15.94 -17.84
C GLU A 362 9.09 15.25 -16.67
N GLU A 363 9.77 15.22 -15.54
CA GLU A 363 9.19 14.77 -14.27
C GLU A 363 8.91 15.96 -13.39
N ILE A 364 7.76 15.91 -12.72
CA ILE A 364 7.35 16.87 -11.71
C ILE A 364 7.08 16.16 -10.39
N TYR A 365 7.07 16.91 -9.29
CA TYR A 365 6.70 16.35 -8.00
C TYR A 365 5.19 16.22 -7.86
N TYR A 366 4.76 15.04 -7.41
CA TYR A 366 3.42 14.76 -6.92
C TYR A 366 3.49 14.74 -5.41
N ILE A 367 2.57 15.45 -4.75
CA ILE A 367 2.57 15.64 -3.31
C ILE A 367 1.32 15.01 -2.72
N GLY A 368 1.48 14.22 -1.66
CA GLY A 368 0.38 13.54 -1.00
C GLY A 368 0.42 13.64 0.52
N ASP A 369 -0.73 13.39 1.11
CA ASP A 369 -0.92 13.29 2.54
C ASP A 369 -1.83 12.08 2.81
N SER A 370 -1.46 11.23 3.77
CA SER A 370 -2.29 10.07 4.12
C SER A 370 -3.14 10.34 5.35
N LYS A 371 -4.41 9.92 5.26
CA LYS A 371 -5.41 10.11 6.30
C LYS A 371 -5.82 8.77 6.88
N TYR A 372 -5.50 8.60 8.14
CA TYR A 372 -5.78 7.41 8.91
C TYR A 372 -6.89 7.71 9.94
N TYR A 373 -8.15 7.54 9.51
CA TYR A 373 -9.33 7.86 10.30
C TYR A 373 -10.22 6.64 10.52
N LYS A 374 -11.20 6.78 11.42
CA LYS A 374 -12.34 5.87 11.52
C LYS A 374 -13.16 5.91 10.23
N ALA A 375 -13.85 4.83 9.92
CA ALA A 375 -14.69 4.76 8.74
C ALA A 375 -15.78 5.86 8.78
N GLY A 376 -15.95 6.58 7.67
CA GLY A 376 -16.95 7.64 7.54
C GLY A 376 -16.56 9.03 8.07
N ASN A 377 -15.38 9.20 8.67
CA ASN A 377 -14.94 10.51 9.10
C ASN A 377 -14.60 11.41 7.90
N LYS A 378 -14.97 12.68 8.00
CA LYS A 378 -14.75 13.68 6.95
C LYS A 378 -13.35 14.29 7.06
N LEU A 379 -12.80 14.64 5.90
CA LEU A 379 -11.56 15.40 5.83
C LEU A 379 -11.77 16.80 6.41
N ASP A 380 -10.83 17.23 7.27
CA ASP A 380 -10.82 18.60 7.79
C ASP A 380 -10.36 19.59 6.71
N SER A 381 -11.02 20.75 6.62
CA SER A 381 -10.65 21.86 5.73
C SER A 381 -9.22 22.35 5.97
N ASN A 382 -8.74 22.33 7.21
CA ASN A 382 -7.36 22.68 7.55
C ASN A 382 -6.33 21.79 6.85
N SER A 383 -6.64 20.51 6.62
CA SER A 383 -5.78 19.60 5.89
C SER A 383 -5.63 20.01 4.42
N VAL A 384 -6.70 20.51 3.79
CA VAL A 384 -6.68 21.03 2.42
C VAL A 384 -5.77 22.26 2.32
N TYR A 385 -5.91 23.21 3.24
CA TYR A 385 -5.05 24.41 3.26
C TYR A 385 -3.58 24.09 3.52
N LYS A 386 -3.28 23.12 4.39
CA LYS A 386 -1.91 22.64 4.60
C LYS A 386 -1.31 22.10 3.31
N GLN A 387 -2.08 21.29 2.58
CA GLN A 387 -1.60 20.67 1.34
C GLN A 387 -1.32 21.74 0.26
N TYR A 388 -2.13 22.76 0.16
CA TYR A 388 -1.85 23.90 -0.72
C TYR A 388 -0.58 24.66 -0.33
N THR A 389 -0.31 24.81 0.97
CA THR A 389 0.93 25.41 1.43
C THR A 389 2.15 24.58 1.01
N TYR A 390 2.05 23.25 1.12
CA TYR A 390 3.14 22.36 0.69
C TYR A 390 3.40 22.47 -0.81
N ALA A 391 2.36 22.54 -1.63
CA ALA A 391 2.51 22.71 -3.08
C ALA A 391 3.24 24.03 -3.42
N ARG A 392 2.83 25.13 -2.81
CA ARG A 392 3.50 26.44 -2.99
C ARG A 392 4.97 26.39 -2.58
N ASN A 393 5.28 25.67 -1.51
CA ASN A 393 6.66 25.55 -1.05
C ASN A 393 7.52 24.72 -2.02
N VAL A 394 6.94 23.70 -2.66
CA VAL A 394 7.65 22.95 -3.71
C VAL A 394 7.93 23.83 -4.92
N ILE A 395 6.94 24.61 -5.36
CA ILE A 395 7.13 25.58 -6.45
C ILE A 395 8.23 26.59 -6.06
N GLN A 396 8.17 27.16 -4.85
CA GLN A 396 9.18 28.12 -4.40
C GLN A 396 10.58 27.50 -4.29
N TRP A 397 10.67 26.24 -3.86
CA TRP A 397 11.95 25.52 -3.83
C TRP A 397 12.50 25.36 -5.24
N ASN A 398 11.66 24.99 -6.21
CA ASN A 398 12.04 24.90 -7.61
C ASN A 398 12.53 26.25 -8.13
N ILE A 399 11.79 27.33 -7.92
CA ILE A 399 12.20 28.68 -8.33
C ILE A 399 13.55 29.07 -7.72
N ASN A 400 13.76 28.79 -6.43
CA ASN A 400 15.03 29.11 -5.77
C ASN A 400 16.23 28.35 -6.35
N LEU A 401 16.01 27.14 -6.89
CA LEU A 401 17.07 26.42 -7.60
C LEU A 401 17.51 27.13 -8.88
N PHE A 402 16.62 27.91 -9.52
CA PHE A 402 16.93 28.66 -10.73
C PHE A 402 17.58 30.00 -10.42
N LEU A 403 17.02 30.73 -9.45
CA LEU A 403 17.47 32.08 -9.12
C LEU A 403 18.86 32.08 -8.48
N ASN A 404 19.23 31.03 -7.79
CA ASN A 404 20.54 30.92 -7.16
C ASN A 404 21.47 30.10 -8.05
N ASP A 405 22.10 30.79 -9.00
CA ASP A 405 23.24 30.23 -9.73
C ASP A 405 24.14 29.47 -8.75
N ASP A 406 24.69 28.34 -9.13
CA ASP A 406 25.49 27.36 -8.35
C ASP A 406 26.37 27.88 -7.18
N LYS A 407 26.44 29.17 -7.00
CA LYS A 407 27.28 29.85 -6.00
C LYS A 407 26.70 29.87 -4.58
N GLU A 408 25.38 29.80 -4.42
CA GLU A 408 24.73 29.86 -3.11
C GLU A 408 24.06 28.54 -2.68
N LEU A 409 24.16 27.50 -3.49
CA LEU A 409 23.66 26.18 -3.11
C LEU A 409 24.53 25.63 -1.98
N THR A 410 23.91 25.25 -0.88
CA THR A 410 24.60 24.52 0.19
C THR A 410 25.24 23.26 -0.38
N GLU A 411 26.37 22.81 0.19
CA GLU A 411 27.02 21.56 -0.25
C GLU A 411 26.04 20.37 -0.23
N GLU A 412 25.07 20.36 0.66
CA GLU A 412 23.99 19.35 0.71
C GLU A 412 23.13 19.33 -0.56
N VAL A 413 22.75 20.48 -1.11
CA VAL A 413 21.97 20.58 -2.35
C VAL A 413 22.82 20.24 -3.57
N LYS A 414 24.12 20.57 -3.54
CA LYS A 414 25.07 20.14 -4.58
C LYS A 414 25.28 18.64 -4.59
N GLU A 415 25.24 18.00 -3.43
CA GLU A 415 25.37 16.54 -3.28
C GLU A 415 24.10 15.84 -3.73
N ASP A 416 22.92 16.39 -3.42
CA ASP A 416 21.62 15.92 -3.91
C ASP A 416 21.50 16.03 -5.44
N ARG A 417 22.05 17.10 -6.07
CA ARG A 417 22.15 17.20 -7.54
C ARG A 417 23.05 16.14 -8.19
N LYS A 418 24.02 15.58 -7.47
CA LYS A 418 24.87 14.47 -7.96
C LYS A 418 24.17 13.12 -7.88
N ASN A 419 23.09 13.01 -7.14
CA ASN A 419 22.29 11.80 -7.00
C ASN A 419 21.46 11.57 -8.28
N ASP A 420 21.67 10.45 -8.96
CA ASP A 420 21.04 10.15 -10.25
C ASP A 420 19.50 10.17 -10.24
N ALA A 421 18.89 9.96 -9.07
CA ALA A 421 17.44 10.03 -8.89
C ALA A 421 16.83 11.43 -9.13
N PHE A 422 17.66 12.49 -9.03
CA PHE A 422 17.22 13.88 -9.21
C PHE A 422 17.78 14.56 -10.46
N LYS A 423 18.66 13.90 -11.20
CA LYS A 423 19.18 14.42 -12.48
C LYS A 423 18.13 14.44 -13.60
N THR A 424 17.08 13.68 -13.42
CA THR A 424 15.99 13.55 -14.41
C THR A 424 14.89 14.58 -14.24
N ILE A 425 14.80 15.25 -13.08
CA ILE A 425 13.83 16.33 -12.89
C ILE A 425 14.38 17.55 -13.60
N ARG A 426 14.00 17.71 -14.87
CA ARG A 426 14.24 18.92 -15.64
C ARG A 426 13.30 20.00 -15.12
N ILE A 427 13.78 20.75 -14.19
CA ILE A 427 13.23 22.05 -13.90
C ILE A 427 13.70 22.95 -15.04
N ARG A 428 12.78 23.62 -15.71
CA ARG A 428 13.11 24.51 -16.81
C ARG A 428 14.01 25.64 -16.33
N ARG A 429 14.89 26.10 -17.22
CA ARG A 429 15.80 27.19 -16.94
C ARG A 429 15.03 28.49 -16.76
N GLU A 430 15.58 29.41 -15.97
CA GLU A 430 15.06 30.74 -15.69
C GLU A 430 14.64 31.50 -16.96
N GLU A 431 15.42 31.38 -18.05
CA GLU A 431 15.16 32.00 -19.35
C GLU A 431 13.82 31.54 -19.99
N GLU A 432 13.39 30.30 -19.75
CA GLU A 432 12.13 29.77 -20.28
C GLU A 432 10.94 30.25 -19.47
N ASP A 433 11.08 30.31 -18.14
CA ASP A 433 10.01 30.76 -17.26
C ASP A 433 9.80 32.27 -17.34
N ASN A 434 10.86 33.04 -17.56
CA ASN A 434 10.80 34.50 -17.74
C ASN A 434 9.99 34.92 -18.99
N VAL A 435 9.88 34.06 -20.00
CA VAL A 435 9.12 34.36 -21.21
C VAL A 435 7.63 34.22 -21.01
N ALA A 436 7.20 33.11 -20.40
CA ALA A 436 5.79 32.76 -20.27
C ALA A 436 5.24 33.07 -18.89
N GLU A 437 6.09 33.21 -17.86
CA GLU A 437 5.73 33.31 -16.45
C GLU A 437 4.73 32.22 -16.00
N GLY A 438 4.83 31.05 -16.65
CA GLY A 438 3.98 29.90 -16.40
C GLY A 438 4.65 28.89 -15.46
N TYR A 439 3.84 28.20 -14.69
CA TYR A 439 4.28 27.20 -13.75
C TYR A 439 3.67 25.85 -14.04
N ASN A 440 4.45 24.78 -13.88
CA ASN A 440 3.90 23.44 -13.91
C ASN A 440 2.85 23.24 -12.82
N ILE A 441 1.78 22.55 -13.17
CA ILE A 441 0.74 22.15 -12.22
C ILE A 441 1.34 21.07 -11.32
N ILE A 442 1.40 21.33 -10.01
CA ILE A 442 1.83 20.33 -9.02
C ILE A 442 0.62 19.53 -8.54
N PRO A 443 0.52 18.25 -8.91
CA PRO A 443 -0.58 17.40 -8.49
C PRO A 443 -0.51 17.09 -7.00
N ASN A 444 -1.65 17.26 -6.33
CA ASN A 444 -1.80 16.93 -4.92
C ASN A 444 -2.85 15.84 -4.75
N PHE A 445 -2.66 14.99 -3.73
CA PHE A 445 -3.61 13.93 -3.42
C PHE A 445 -3.72 13.67 -1.91
N PHE A 446 -4.92 13.28 -1.49
CA PHE A 446 -5.16 12.64 -0.20
C PHE A 446 -5.39 11.15 -0.39
N LEU A 447 -4.90 10.36 0.56
CA LEU A 447 -5.13 8.92 0.63
C LEU A 447 -5.77 8.57 1.98
N SER A 448 -7.05 8.26 1.98
CA SER A 448 -7.74 7.78 3.17
C SER A 448 -7.71 6.26 3.25
N ALA A 449 -7.38 5.74 4.44
CA ALA A 449 -7.47 4.32 4.71
C ALA A 449 -8.95 3.88 4.69
N PHE A 450 -9.26 2.84 3.93
CA PHE A 450 -10.61 2.32 3.77
C PHE A 450 -10.61 0.78 3.83
N VAL A 451 -11.59 0.21 4.50
CA VAL A 451 -11.81 -1.25 4.54
C VAL A 451 -13.10 -1.57 3.79
N TYR A 452 -13.01 -2.43 2.77
CA TYR A 452 -14.19 -2.86 2.03
C TYR A 452 -15.15 -3.66 2.92
N PRO A 453 -16.46 -3.53 2.74
CA PRO A 453 -17.46 -4.27 3.53
C PRO A 453 -17.28 -5.78 3.47
N ASP A 454 -16.83 -6.31 2.34
CA ASP A 454 -16.53 -7.73 2.14
C ASP A 454 -15.14 -8.16 2.66
N ARG A 455 -14.38 -7.22 3.21
CA ARG A 455 -13.09 -7.44 3.89
C ARG A 455 -12.05 -8.18 3.06
N ARG A 456 -12.00 -7.90 1.76
CA ARG A 456 -11.02 -8.51 0.85
C ARG A 456 -9.67 -7.82 0.93
N TYR A 457 -8.60 -8.62 1.04
CA TYR A 457 -7.22 -8.13 0.90
C TYR A 457 -6.90 -7.68 -0.52
N VAL A 458 -7.48 -8.34 -1.53
CA VAL A 458 -7.33 -7.97 -2.92
C VAL A 458 -8.72 -7.78 -3.50
N ALA A 459 -9.04 -6.56 -3.88
CA ALA A 459 -10.26 -6.21 -4.57
C ALA A 459 -9.99 -6.00 -6.06
N LYS A 460 -11.05 -5.91 -6.87
CA LYS A 460 -10.95 -5.57 -8.29
C LYS A 460 -10.24 -4.20 -8.47
N GLU A 461 -10.53 -3.29 -7.55
CA GLU A 461 -9.90 -1.97 -7.49
C GLU A 461 -9.50 -1.69 -6.04
N ASN A 462 -8.18 -1.58 -5.76
CA ASN A 462 -7.65 -1.35 -4.41
C ASN A 462 -7.42 0.13 -4.09
N ILE A 463 -7.63 1.00 -5.06
CA ILE A 463 -7.67 2.45 -4.89
C ILE A 463 -8.80 3.01 -5.73
N LYS A 464 -9.65 3.82 -5.13
CA LYS A 464 -10.81 4.44 -5.77
C LYS A 464 -10.91 5.90 -5.39
N GLY A 465 -11.59 6.70 -6.20
CA GLY A 465 -11.94 8.07 -5.81
C GLY A 465 -12.73 8.07 -4.52
N HIS A 466 -12.38 8.96 -3.59
CA HIS A 466 -13.22 9.19 -2.42
C HIS A 466 -14.58 9.76 -2.88
N PRO A 467 -15.72 9.25 -2.37
CA PRO A 467 -17.02 9.66 -2.87
C PRO A 467 -17.22 11.18 -2.78
N TYR A 468 -17.51 11.80 -3.90
CA TYR A 468 -18.05 13.15 -3.91
C TYR A 468 -19.56 13.10 -3.72
N MET A 469 -20.03 13.77 -2.68
CA MET A 469 -21.46 13.82 -2.35
C MET A 469 -22.00 15.19 -2.75
N GLU A 470 -22.99 15.20 -3.61
CA GLU A 470 -23.74 16.39 -3.98
C GLU A 470 -25.22 16.16 -3.64
N ASN A 471 -25.81 17.08 -2.89
CA ASN A 471 -27.19 16.95 -2.40
C ASN A 471 -27.52 15.62 -1.67
N GLY A 472 -26.52 15.00 -1.05
CA GLY A 472 -26.67 13.72 -0.32
C GLY A 472 -26.54 12.47 -1.19
N GLU A 473 -26.29 12.60 -2.49
CA GLU A 473 -26.06 11.49 -3.42
C GLU A 473 -24.60 11.41 -3.89
N VAL A 474 -24.14 10.21 -4.15
CA VAL A 474 -22.78 9.98 -4.67
C VAL A 474 -22.74 10.36 -6.15
N VAL A 475 -21.84 11.27 -6.51
CA VAL A 475 -21.63 11.64 -7.92
C VAL A 475 -20.80 10.55 -8.61
N LEU A 476 -21.35 10.04 -9.71
CA LEU A 476 -20.69 9.04 -10.55
C LEU A 476 -20.14 9.69 -11.83
N ASP A 477 -19.10 9.11 -12.39
CA ASP A 477 -18.58 9.46 -13.71
C ASP A 477 -19.46 8.86 -14.83
N ASP A 478 -19.20 9.24 -16.09
CA ASP A 478 -19.95 8.76 -17.27
C ASP A 478 -19.91 7.23 -17.45
N LYS A 479 -19.04 6.53 -16.71
CA LYS A 479 -18.91 5.08 -16.68
C LYS A 479 -19.54 4.44 -15.45
N GLY A 480 -20.29 5.21 -14.65
CA GLY A 480 -20.93 4.76 -13.42
C GLY A 480 -19.97 4.47 -12.28
N LYS A 481 -18.74 4.99 -12.31
CA LYS A 481 -17.79 4.88 -11.21
C LYS A 481 -17.85 6.09 -10.29
N THR A 482 -17.53 5.90 -9.03
CA THR A 482 -17.40 6.98 -8.05
C THR A 482 -16.32 7.97 -8.52
N ARG A 483 -16.73 9.21 -8.71
CA ARG A 483 -15.81 10.30 -9.07
C ARG A 483 -14.98 10.69 -7.86
N PRO A 484 -13.65 10.87 -7.98
CA PRO A 484 -12.85 11.38 -6.89
C PRO A 484 -13.30 12.80 -6.53
N LYS A 485 -13.40 13.08 -5.24
CA LYS A 485 -13.60 14.44 -4.78
C LYS A 485 -12.35 15.25 -5.10
N THR A 486 -12.45 16.19 -6.03
CA THR A 486 -11.34 17.05 -6.43
C THR A 486 -11.60 18.47 -5.96
N TYR A 487 -10.62 19.04 -5.28
CA TYR A 487 -10.62 20.42 -4.85
C TYR A 487 -9.73 21.20 -5.83
N ILE A 488 -10.28 22.24 -6.42
CA ILE A 488 -9.50 23.16 -7.22
C ILE A 488 -9.52 24.50 -6.49
N SER A 489 -8.33 25.01 -6.18
CA SER A 489 -8.15 26.34 -5.64
C SER A 489 -7.35 27.14 -6.64
N TYR A 490 -7.93 28.18 -7.13
CA TYR A 490 -7.24 29.14 -7.96
C TYR A 490 -7.65 30.55 -7.56
N GLN A 491 -6.68 31.44 -7.50
CA GLN A 491 -6.90 32.85 -7.24
C GLN A 491 -7.50 33.51 -8.50
N PHE A 492 -7.08 33.02 -9.67
CA PHE A 492 -7.51 33.51 -10.98
C PHE A 492 -8.09 32.36 -11.79
N PRO A 493 -9.42 32.22 -11.90
CA PRO A 493 -10.06 31.05 -12.50
C PRO A 493 -9.74 30.79 -13.98
N ASN A 494 -9.22 31.81 -14.71
CA ASN A 494 -8.82 31.69 -16.11
C ASN A 494 -7.29 31.52 -16.28
N ARG A 495 -6.58 31.01 -15.25
CA ARG A 495 -5.12 30.83 -15.26
C ARG A 495 -4.76 29.43 -14.78
N LEU A 496 -4.51 28.52 -15.71
CA LEU A 496 -4.12 27.15 -15.36
C LEU A 496 -2.67 27.06 -14.88
N PHE A 497 -1.78 27.76 -15.54
CA PHE A 497 -0.34 27.75 -15.26
C PHE A 497 0.09 28.81 -14.25
N ASP A 498 -0.81 29.16 -13.35
CA ASP A 498 -0.52 30.10 -12.27
C ASP A 498 -0.01 29.34 -11.04
N ARG A 499 0.97 29.93 -10.34
CA ARG A 499 1.54 29.39 -9.11
C ARG A 499 0.49 29.09 -8.04
N ASP A 500 -0.61 29.82 -8.05
CA ASP A 500 -1.70 29.69 -7.08
C ASP A 500 -2.84 28.77 -7.56
N THR A 501 -2.68 28.15 -8.75
CA THR A 501 -3.61 27.12 -9.23
C THR A 501 -3.20 25.77 -8.68
N LEU A 502 -3.98 25.24 -7.75
CA LEU A 502 -3.69 24.02 -7.02
C LEU A 502 -4.81 23.01 -7.20
N ILE A 503 -4.47 21.83 -7.65
CA ILE A 503 -5.41 20.72 -7.86
C ILE A 503 -5.11 19.62 -6.84
N LEU A 504 -6.14 19.22 -6.10
CA LEU A 504 -6.04 18.26 -5.02
C LEU A 504 -7.15 17.21 -5.16
N SER A 505 -6.80 15.97 -5.40
CA SER A 505 -7.74 14.84 -5.52
C SER A 505 -7.71 13.95 -4.28
N HIS A 506 -8.87 13.44 -3.88
CA HIS A 506 -9.01 12.59 -2.70
C HIS A 506 -9.34 11.15 -3.11
N TYR A 507 -8.57 10.19 -2.61
CA TYR A 507 -8.71 8.76 -2.89
C TYR A 507 -8.85 7.95 -1.61
N ASP A 508 -9.62 6.87 -1.72
CA ASP A 508 -9.69 5.80 -0.72
C ASP A 508 -8.78 4.65 -1.13
N VAL A 509 -7.89 4.24 -0.25
CA VAL A 509 -7.02 3.09 -0.46
C VAL A 509 -7.44 1.91 0.42
N ASN A 510 -7.52 0.71 -0.17
CA ASN A 510 -7.83 -0.51 0.57
C ASN A 510 -6.75 -0.81 1.61
N PHE A 511 -7.06 -0.53 2.87
CA PHE A 511 -6.14 -0.69 3.99
C PHE A 511 -5.63 -2.13 4.13
N LEU A 512 -6.50 -3.12 3.90
CA LEU A 512 -6.10 -4.53 3.94
C LEU A 512 -5.10 -4.88 2.83
N TYR A 513 -5.25 -4.29 1.64
CA TYR A 513 -4.31 -4.49 0.55
C TYR A 513 -2.96 -3.82 0.81
N VAL A 514 -2.96 -2.63 1.39
CA VAL A 514 -1.73 -1.94 1.82
C VAL A 514 -0.95 -2.81 2.80
N LEU A 515 -1.60 -3.33 3.85
CA LEU A 515 -0.99 -4.25 4.81
C LEU A 515 -0.45 -5.51 4.14
N TYR A 516 -1.27 -6.15 3.30
CA TYR A 516 -0.93 -7.37 2.58
C TYR A 516 0.32 -7.17 1.70
N LEU A 517 0.32 -6.13 0.88
CA LEU A 517 1.39 -5.84 -0.06
C LEU A 517 2.68 -5.43 0.67
N TYR A 518 2.55 -4.62 1.71
CA TYR A 518 3.66 -4.20 2.54
C TYR A 518 4.31 -5.36 3.30
N ALA A 519 3.51 -6.18 3.96
CA ALA A 519 4.00 -7.30 4.76
C ALA A 519 4.64 -8.43 3.94
N ARG A 520 4.20 -8.65 2.69
CA ARG A 520 4.75 -9.72 1.83
C ARG A 520 6.10 -9.40 1.21
N GLN A 521 6.45 -8.13 1.08
CA GLN A 521 7.74 -7.68 0.56
C GLN A 521 8.13 -8.23 -0.84
N LYS A 522 7.17 -8.52 -1.70
CA LYS A 522 7.42 -8.94 -3.07
C LYS A 522 7.68 -7.71 -3.96
N ALA A 523 8.94 -7.46 -4.28
CA ALA A 523 9.38 -6.27 -5.01
C ALA A 523 8.62 -6.05 -6.33
N GLY A 524 8.44 -7.11 -7.14
CA GLY A 524 7.74 -6.99 -8.42
C GLY A 524 6.24 -6.65 -8.30
N GLU A 525 5.54 -7.13 -7.27
CA GLU A 525 4.13 -6.76 -7.01
C GLU A 525 4.03 -5.30 -6.55
N LYS A 526 4.94 -4.86 -5.69
CA LYS A 526 5.02 -3.48 -5.22
C LYS A 526 5.29 -2.50 -6.37
N ALA A 527 6.29 -2.79 -7.21
CA ALA A 527 6.65 -1.93 -8.34
C ALA A 527 5.48 -1.78 -9.34
N ARG A 528 4.83 -2.88 -9.71
CA ARG A 528 3.67 -2.84 -10.60
C ARG A 528 2.52 -2.01 -10.02
N TRP A 529 2.22 -2.18 -8.73
CA TRP A 529 1.17 -1.40 -8.09
C TRP A 529 1.53 0.07 -7.98
N LYS A 530 2.78 0.39 -7.59
CA LYS A 530 3.31 1.76 -7.55
C LYS A 530 3.09 2.49 -8.87
N ASN A 531 3.53 1.89 -9.97
CA ASN A 531 3.39 2.49 -11.29
C ASN A 531 1.92 2.65 -11.70
N ALA A 532 1.08 1.64 -11.46
CA ALA A 532 -0.33 1.70 -11.79
C ALA A 532 -1.07 2.81 -11.00
N VAL A 533 -0.74 3.01 -9.73
CA VAL A 533 -1.33 4.07 -8.90
C VAL A 533 -0.89 5.45 -9.36
N ARG A 534 0.41 5.63 -9.61
CA ARG A 534 0.97 6.91 -10.10
C ARG A 534 0.36 7.30 -11.44
N GLN A 535 0.26 6.35 -12.37
CA GLN A 535 -0.39 6.57 -13.65
C GLN A 535 -1.87 6.92 -13.48
N LYS A 536 -2.60 6.21 -12.61
CA LYS A 536 -4.01 6.50 -12.31
C LYS A 536 -4.20 7.95 -11.81
N PHE A 537 -3.35 8.41 -10.89
CA PHE A 537 -3.45 9.78 -10.38
C PHE A 537 -3.20 10.81 -11.48
N ARG A 538 -2.16 10.59 -12.29
CA ARG A 538 -1.87 11.45 -13.44
C ARG A 538 -3.06 11.54 -14.40
N ASP A 539 -3.60 10.40 -14.82
CA ASP A 539 -4.68 10.34 -15.78
C ASP A 539 -5.98 10.98 -15.27
N GLU A 540 -6.29 10.80 -13.98
CA GLU A 540 -7.50 11.39 -13.39
C GLU A 540 -7.37 12.90 -13.22
N ILE A 541 -6.19 13.42 -12.85
CA ILE A 541 -5.95 14.86 -12.77
C ILE A 541 -5.98 15.50 -14.16
N ARG A 542 -5.40 14.84 -15.19
CA ARG A 542 -5.50 15.28 -16.58
C ARG A 542 -6.96 15.46 -17.02
N LYS A 543 -7.82 14.51 -16.73
CA LYS A 543 -9.25 14.62 -17.03
C LYS A 543 -9.89 15.83 -16.38
N VAL A 544 -9.55 16.11 -15.12
CA VAL A 544 -10.05 17.28 -14.41
C VAL A 544 -9.58 18.57 -15.09
N VAL A 545 -8.32 18.62 -15.56
CA VAL A 545 -7.81 19.77 -16.32
C VAL A 545 -8.56 19.92 -17.62
N GLU A 546 -8.71 18.84 -18.42
CA GLU A 546 -9.45 18.84 -19.69
C GLU A 546 -10.91 19.20 -19.55
N GLU A 547 -11.55 18.86 -18.43
CA GLU A 547 -12.93 19.27 -18.13
C GLU A 547 -13.08 20.77 -17.87
N LYS A 548 -12.06 21.41 -17.35
CA LYS A 548 -12.07 22.81 -16.92
C LYS A 548 -11.43 23.78 -17.91
N PHE A 549 -10.49 23.31 -18.71
CA PHE A 549 -9.70 24.13 -19.63
C PHE A 549 -9.66 23.52 -21.02
N ASP A 550 -9.70 24.39 -22.04
CA ASP A 550 -9.31 24.08 -23.41
C ASP A 550 -7.84 24.39 -23.58
N ILE A 551 -7.08 23.41 -24.06
CA ILE A 551 -5.64 23.55 -24.26
C ILE A 551 -5.36 23.64 -25.76
N TYR A 552 -4.71 24.71 -26.18
CA TYR A 552 -4.26 24.95 -27.54
C TYR A 552 -2.73 24.93 -27.56
N ALA A 553 -2.15 24.51 -28.68
CA ALA A 553 -0.72 24.68 -28.93
C ALA A 553 -0.49 25.86 -29.84
N MET A 554 0.63 26.56 -29.65
CA MET A 554 1.00 27.77 -30.39
C MET A 554 2.46 27.71 -30.84
N LEU A 555 2.73 28.20 -32.06
CA LEU A 555 4.06 28.35 -32.61
C LEU A 555 4.25 29.80 -33.11
N PRO A 556 5.34 30.52 -32.80
CA PRO A 556 5.58 31.88 -33.28
C PRO A 556 5.66 31.98 -34.80
N HIS A 557 5.08 33.03 -35.39
CA HIS A 557 5.14 33.28 -36.84
C HIS A 557 6.57 33.59 -37.32
N ASP A 558 7.23 34.54 -36.67
CA ASP A 558 8.47 35.17 -37.13
C ASP A 558 9.66 34.94 -36.19
N GLY A 559 9.62 33.86 -35.40
CA GLY A 559 10.66 33.49 -34.49
C GLY A 559 10.39 33.84 -33.02
N GLU A 560 11.24 33.35 -32.16
CA GLU A 560 11.06 33.36 -30.72
C GLU A 560 11.09 34.77 -30.13
N ASP A 561 11.90 35.68 -30.66
CA ASP A 561 12.06 37.04 -30.13
C ASP A 561 10.77 37.88 -30.26
N VAL A 562 10.03 37.75 -31.36
CA VAL A 562 8.75 38.45 -31.52
C VAL A 562 7.70 37.93 -30.54
N ALA A 563 7.71 36.64 -30.27
CA ALA A 563 6.84 36.03 -29.26
C ALA A 563 7.18 36.50 -27.84
N LYS A 564 8.44 36.55 -27.49
CA LYS A 564 8.94 37.07 -26.21
C LYS A 564 8.54 38.53 -25.99
N ASP A 565 8.75 39.35 -27.02
CA ASP A 565 8.37 40.77 -26.98
C ASP A 565 6.87 40.98 -26.78
N TYR A 566 6.04 40.20 -27.51
CA TYR A 566 4.60 40.26 -27.34
C TYR A 566 4.18 39.85 -25.93
N ILE A 567 4.68 38.70 -25.42
CA ILE A 567 4.36 38.19 -24.08
C ILE A 567 4.78 39.19 -23.02
N SER A 568 6.00 39.78 -23.13
CA SER A 568 6.51 40.76 -22.19
C SER A 568 5.64 42.04 -22.14
N GLN A 569 5.21 42.55 -23.30
CA GLN A 569 4.38 43.75 -23.40
C GLN A 569 2.92 43.50 -22.91
N ASN A 570 2.43 42.28 -23.03
CA ASN A 570 1.05 41.91 -22.75
C ASN A 570 0.93 40.88 -21.60
N PHE A 571 1.96 40.74 -20.75
CA PHE A 571 2.03 39.73 -19.72
C PHE A 571 0.78 39.67 -18.81
N GLN A 572 0.18 40.78 -18.46
CA GLN A 572 -1.02 40.83 -17.62
C GLN A 572 -2.22 40.03 -18.21
N ARG A 573 -2.31 39.95 -19.55
CA ARG A 573 -3.38 39.24 -20.25
C ARG A 573 -3.10 37.76 -20.41
N VAL A 574 -1.82 37.40 -20.51
CA VAL A 574 -1.36 36.02 -20.80
C VAL A 574 -0.80 35.29 -19.59
N LEU A 575 -0.54 36.00 -18.49
CA LEU A 575 0.00 35.45 -17.25
C LEU A 575 -0.81 34.25 -16.77
N GLY A 576 -0.15 33.14 -16.53
CA GLY A 576 -0.75 31.88 -16.09
C GLY A 576 -1.65 31.17 -17.13
N LYS A 577 -1.72 31.71 -18.38
CA LYS A 577 -2.45 31.10 -19.50
C LYS A 577 -1.50 30.43 -20.49
N ILE A 578 -0.25 30.87 -20.57
CA ILE A 578 0.77 30.38 -21.50
C ILE A 578 1.86 29.65 -20.72
N PHE A 579 2.33 28.55 -21.27
CA PHE A 579 3.42 27.74 -20.73
C PHE A 579 4.09 26.93 -21.84
N THR A 580 5.35 26.54 -21.68
CA THR A 580 6.12 25.76 -22.66
C THR A 580 6.34 24.32 -22.15
N PRO A 581 5.34 23.41 -22.21
CA PRO A 581 5.42 22.08 -21.62
C PRO A 581 6.08 21.02 -22.51
N TYR A 582 6.44 21.38 -23.74
CA TYR A 582 6.96 20.43 -24.72
C TYR A 582 8.49 20.47 -24.80
N ASN A 583 9.11 19.37 -25.20
CA ASN A 583 10.55 19.31 -25.43
C ASN A 583 11.01 20.25 -26.58
N ASN A 584 10.11 20.63 -27.46
CA ASN A 584 10.34 21.65 -28.43
C ASN A 584 10.08 23.03 -27.81
N GLU A 585 11.13 23.74 -27.50
CA GLU A 585 11.11 25.03 -26.83
C GLU A 585 10.42 26.16 -27.62
N GLU A 586 10.21 25.94 -28.94
CA GLU A 586 9.46 26.89 -29.80
C GLU A 586 7.93 26.76 -29.61
N ILE A 587 7.43 25.65 -29.03
CA ILE A 587 5.99 25.40 -28.93
C ILE A 587 5.49 25.77 -27.54
N TYR A 588 4.51 26.66 -27.51
CA TYR A 588 3.80 27.12 -26.32
C TYR A 588 2.46 26.41 -26.18
N SER A 589 2.02 26.21 -24.96
CA SER A 589 0.66 25.78 -24.60
C SER A 589 -0.15 26.98 -24.13
N LEU A 590 -1.36 27.15 -24.65
CA LEU A 590 -2.34 28.14 -24.21
C LEU A 590 -3.52 27.42 -23.56
N ALA A 591 -3.74 27.66 -22.26
CA ALA A 591 -4.88 27.10 -21.53
C ALA A 591 -5.93 28.17 -21.27
N LEU A 592 -7.15 27.91 -21.70
CA LEU A 592 -8.29 28.83 -21.58
C LEU A 592 -9.41 28.14 -20.80
N SER A 593 -9.95 28.81 -19.77
CA SER A 593 -11.05 28.30 -18.95
C SER A 593 -12.32 28.09 -19.77
N LYS A 594 -13.00 26.97 -19.58
CA LYS A 594 -14.31 26.65 -20.19
C LYS A 594 -15.49 27.33 -19.53
N GLU A 595 -15.26 28.11 -18.46
CA GLU A 595 -16.33 28.83 -17.78
C GLU A 595 -16.95 29.89 -18.71
N GLU A 596 -18.29 29.92 -18.81
CA GLU A 596 -19.03 30.78 -19.75
C GLU A 596 -18.69 32.28 -19.59
N ARG A 597 -18.40 32.72 -18.36
CA ARG A 597 -18.01 34.12 -18.09
C ARG A 597 -16.72 34.57 -18.78
N PHE A 598 -15.84 33.65 -19.15
CA PHE A 598 -14.57 33.95 -19.85
C PHE A 598 -14.63 33.77 -21.36
N ARG A 599 -15.74 33.30 -21.89
CA ARG A 599 -15.86 32.93 -23.31
C ARG A 599 -15.48 34.06 -24.27
N ASN A 600 -15.98 35.28 -24.03
CA ASN A 600 -15.68 36.44 -24.90
C ASN A 600 -14.22 36.87 -24.72
N GLU A 601 -13.73 36.98 -23.49
CA GLU A 601 -12.32 37.31 -23.20
C GLU A 601 -11.36 36.31 -23.85
N ASN A 602 -11.64 35.03 -23.75
CA ASN A 602 -10.81 33.96 -24.31
C ASN A 602 -10.81 34.00 -25.84
N LYS A 603 -11.96 34.31 -26.47
CA LYS A 603 -12.05 34.46 -27.93
C LYS A 603 -11.23 35.67 -28.40
N GLU A 604 -11.40 36.83 -27.78
CA GLU A 604 -10.63 38.04 -28.09
C GLU A 604 -9.12 37.80 -27.91
N LEU A 605 -8.70 37.12 -26.86
CA LEU A 605 -7.29 36.80 -26.64
C LEU A 605 -6.76 35.85 -27.69
N LYS A 606 -7.53 34.81 -28.09
CA LYS A 606 -7.12 33.86 -29.11
C LYS A 606 -7.00 34.54 -30.47
N ASP A 607 -7.94 35.42 -30.85
CA ASP A 607 -7.92 36.18 -32.09
C ASP A 607 -6.74 37.16 -32.13
N GLU A 608 -6.36 37.75 -31.00
CA GLU A 608 -5.20 38.63 -30.89
C GLU A 608 -3.87 37.85 -30.98
N LEU A 609 -3.74 36.75 -30.24
CA LEU A 609 -2.56 35.88 -30.28
C LEU A 609 -2.36 35.30 -31.71
N GLY A 610 -3.44 35.04 -32.44
CA GLY A 610 -3.38 34.55 -33.82
C GLY A 610 -2.67 35.48 -34.78
N LYS A 611 -2.42 36.74 -34.42
CA LYS A 611 -1.62 37.67 -35.24
C LYS A 611 -0.11 37.43 -35.12
N TYR A 612 0.31 36.75 -34.07
CA TYR A 612 1.73 36.53 -33.72
C TYR A 612 2.11 35.05 -33.69
N PHE A 613 1.10 34.18 -33.52
CA PHE A 613 1.29 32.73 -33.40
C PHE A 613 0.36 31.95 -34.32
N TYR A 614 0.86 30.85 -34.87
CA TYR A 614 0.01 29.77 -35.37
C TYR A 614 -0.60 29.07 -34.17
N ILE A 615 -1.92 29.01 -34.08
CA ILE A 615 -2.67 28.42 -32.96
C ILE A 615 -3.54 27.32 -33.50
N THR A 616 -3.55 26.16 -32.85
CA THR A 616 -4.42 25.03 -33.27
C THR A 616 -5.89 25.47 -33.31
N ASP A 617 -6.62 25.08 -34.36
CA ASP A 617 -8.02 25.48 -34.56
C ASP A 617 -8.92 24.95 -33.45
N ALA A 618 -8.72 23.67 -33.02
CA ALA A 618 -9.42 23.00 -31.95
C ALA A 618 -8.51 22.78 -30.76
N PRO A 619 -9.09 22.63 -29.52
CA PRO A 619 -8.33 22.20 -28.37
C PRO A 619 -7.66 20.85 -28.62
N ILE A 620 -6.43 20.69 -28.17
CA ILE A 620 -5.69 19.43 -28.23
C ILE A 620 -5.89 18.63 -26.97
N ALA A 621 -5.94 17.30 -27.09
CA ALA A 621 -5.94 16.42 -25.92
C ALA A 621 -4.57 16.44 -25.24
N ILE A 622 -4.55 16.45 -23.92
CA ILE A 622 -3.30 16.36 -23.15
C ILE A 622 -2.59 15.05 -23.48
N GLY A 623 -1.30 15.14 -23.83
CA GLY A 623 -0.46 13.98 -24.17
C GLY A 623 -0.22 13.80 -25.67
N THR A 624 -0.84 14.62 -26.52
CA THR A 624 -0.60 14.60 -27.98
C THR A 624 0.54 15.54 -28.36
N ASP A 625 1.30 15.16 -29.40
CA ASP A 625 2.32 16.02 -30.00
C ASP A 625 1.66 17.01 -30.97
N PRO A 626 1.77 18.33 -30.73
CA PRO A 626 1.20 19.33 -31.60
C PRO A 626 2.14 19.76 -32.73
N SER A 627 3.37 19.27 -32.80
CA SER A 627 4.43 19.76 -33.68
C SER A 627 4.03 19.69 -35.14
N ASP A 628 3.54 18.55 -35.60
CA ASP A 628 3.18 18.35 -36.99
C ASP A 628 2.10 19.32 -37.45
N VAL A 629 1.08 19.57 -36.63
CA VAL A 629 0.00 20.50 -36.92
C VAL A 629 0.51 21.92 -37.04
N LEU A 630 1.33 22.37 -36.11
CA LEU A 630 1.85 23.73 -36.06
C LEU A 630 2.85 24.02 -37.18
N TYR A 631 3.77 23.09 -37.46
CA TYR A 631 4.72 23.25 -38.55
C TYR A 631 4.04 23.20 -39.94
N ALA A 632 2.96 22.47 -40.08
CA ALA A 632 2.17 22.50 -41.26
C ALA A 632 1.49 23.86 -41.48
N MET A 633 0.93 24.44 -40.41
CA MET A 633 0.36 25.81 -40.46
C MET A 633 1.44 26.84 -40.85
N LYS A 634 2.68 26.71 -40.34
CA LYS A 634 3.81 27.58 -40.66
C LYS A 634 4.27 27.48 -42.11
N ASN A 635 4.23 26.27 -42.66
CA ASN A 635 4.78 26.02 -44.02
C ASN A 635 3.83 26.34 -45.16
N GLU A 636 2.70 26.88 -44.92
CA GLU A 636 1.60 27.44 -45.81
C GLU A 636 1.64 27.22 -47.32
N LYS A 637 2.35 26.29 -47.88
CA LYS A 637 2.31 26.00 -49.32
C LYS A 637 1.40 24.81 -49.60
N GLY A 638 0.09 25.07 -49.69
CA GLY A 638 -0.87 24.16 -50.26
C GLY A 638 -1.53 23.15 -49.33
N ILE A 639 -1.45 23.33 -48.00
CA ILE A 639 -2.15 22.45 -47.03
C ILE A 639 -3.54 23.02 -46.78
N THR A 640 -4.57 22.30 -47.22
CA THR A 640 -5.97 22.70 -47.07
C THR A 640 -6.71 21.97 -45.95
N HIS A 641 -6.21 20.80 -45.51
CA HIS A 641 -6.90 19.96 -44.53
C HIS A 641 -5.94 19.26 -43.57
N ILE A 642 -6.36 19.23 -42.30
CA ILE A 642 -5.74 18.45 -41.23
C ILE A 642 -6.69 17.31 -40.88
N LYS A 643 -6.26 16.06 -41.02
CA LYS A 643 -7.09 14.90 -40.70
C LYS A 643 -6.58 14.17 -39.46
N HIS A 644 -7.53 13.84 -38.59
CA HIS A 644 -7.31 13.06 -37.39
C HIS A 644 -8.11 11.76 -37.42
N LYS A 645 -7.52 10.68 -36.93
CA LYS A 645 -8.21 9.42 -36.72
C LYS A 645 -8.14 9.08 -35.21
N LYS A 646 -9.31 8.98 -34.56
CA LYS A 646 -9.41 8.71 -33.13
C LYS A 646 -8.61 9.68 -32.23
N GLY A 647 -8.54 10.97 -32.63
CA GLY A 647 -7.78 11.98 -31.89
C GLY A 647 -6.28 11.99 -32.17
N ILE A 648 -5.78 11.14 -33.05
CA ILE A 648 -4.38 11.09 -33.44
C ILE A 648 -4.26 11.78 -34.82
N LEU A 649 -3.30 12.69 -34.95
CA LEU A 649 -2.95 13.29 -36.24
C LEU A 649 -2.41 12.22 -37.16
N ILE A 650 -3.08 12.00 -38.32
CA ILE A 650 -2.68 10.97 -39.28
C ILE A 650 -1.89 11.56 -40.42
N GLY A 651 -2.11 12.81 -40.72
CA GLY A 651 -1.39 13.46 -41.80
C GLY A 651 -1.93 14.87 -42.13
N LEU A 652 -1.10 15.62 -42.78
CA LEU A 652 -1.36 16.93 -43.33
C LEU A 652 -1.42 16.79 -44.84
N VAL A 653 -2.54 17.15 -45.44
CA VAL A 653 -2.73 16.99 -46.88
C VAL A 653 -3.15 18.29 -47.50
N PRO A 654 -2.58 18.62 -48.69
CA PRO A 654 -2.92 19.85 -49.36
C PRO A 654 -4.34 19.84 -49.94
N ASP A 655 -4.87 18.67 -50.27
CA ASP A 655 -6.20 18.52 -50.84
C ASP A 655 -6.79 17.12 -50.63
N ASP A 656 -8.07 16.95 -50.93
CA ASP A 656 -8.78 15.68 -50.80
C ASP A 656 -8.28 14.58 -51.75
N ALA A 657 -7.72 14.94 -52.87
CA ALA A 657 -7.19 13.98 -53.83
C ALA A 657 -5.93 13.31 -53.32
N HIS A 658 -5.04 14.08 -52.69
CA HIS A 658 -3.84 13.56 -52.04
C HIS A 658 -4.17 12.66 -50.86
N TRP A 659 -5.16 13.03 -50.07
CA TRP A 659 -5.65 12.20 -48.98
C TRP A 659 -6.20 10.86 -49.44
N LYS A 660 -7.05 10.85 -50.46
CA LYS A 660 -7.57 9.63 -51.08
C LYS A 660 -6.47 8.72 -51.60
N TRP A 661 -5.39 9.30 -52.15
CA TRP A 661 -4.24 8.53 -52.56
C TRP A 661 -3.53 7.88 -51.38
N ILE A 662 -3.32 8.60 -50.28
CA ILE A 662 -2.73 8.05 -49.02
C ILE A 662 -3.60 6.91 -48.48
N GLU A 663 -4.92 7.10 -48.40
CA GLU A 663 -5.86 6.05 -47.98
C GLU A 663 -5.78 4.81 -48.88
N SER A 664 -5.64 4.99 -50.17
CA SER A 664 -5.53 3.89 -51.13
C SER A 664 -4.27 3.04 -50.95
N GLN A 665 -3.22 3.61 -50.38
CA GLN A 665 -1.96 2.90 -50.06
C GLN A 665 -2.01 2.06 -48.80
N GLY A 666 -3.12 2.08 -48.03
CA GLY A 666 -3.27 1.30 -46.80
C GLY A 666 -2.25 1.63 -45.70
N LYS A 667 -1.66 2.83 -45.75
CA LYS A 667 -0.63 3.27 -44.82
C LYS A 667 -1.21 3.98 -43.59
N TYR A 668 -2.10 3.30 -42.86
CA TYR A 668 -2.68 3.78 -41.59
C TYR A 668 -2.63 2.71 -40.57
#